data_d3a50c980a033e1798d1a7cd0093a900
#
_entry.id   d3a50c980a033e1798d1a7cd0093a900
#
_cell.length_a   1.000
_cell.length_b   1.000
_cell.length_c   1.000
_cell.angle_alpha   90.00
_cell.angle_beta   90.00
_cell.angle_gamma   90.00
#
_symmetry.space_group_name_H-M   'P 1'
#
loop_
_entity.id
_entity.type
_entity.pdbx_description
1 polymer ?
#
loop_
_entity_poly.entity_id
_entity_poly.type
_entity_poly.pdbx_seq_one_letter_code
_entity_poly.pdbx_strand_id
1 'polypeptide(L)'
;MKIRKPVVGKMVVTAVIVIVAVAVYAVWGSRRSERVHVREMALAENPGLKGILELYQEDSLKYEAALFLIDNMAYYQGADSGELESMYKAYDIFSTGRYTYRQALDSAERLCGKPKNVQQIRWKADVDMEPGFLVSNIEWAFKVWREQPWGKNVSFEQFCEYILPYRIGNEELVPWREKLYYQFMPIIEKYKNDPQIENPTFAAHIVLDSLLRAPFHFTGEMATSVRIGPRIADWRGGSCLDLCDMLVYIYRALGIPCGIEELPMRGNNNAPHYWNFLVDQHGQTWYFSMFYWWHRLLKAEVYDDVYGKVFRQRFSLNRAMTDSLQLPLDSVHPVFRYPFFEDVTRLYATDKAFTLSVGKRHLVRHVKRGEVVYICMSDRYAWKPVGWTRYDGSNAVFKDCHGGTIYCLAVYDAAHDKLDPVSSPFSVGKENGKMEFYEAREETEDVVLLSKFGMLGEFFLGRMVNGVFEGSNSPSFKQKDTLLLIREIPGRLCTMVKTDSSKAYRYVRYYGPAGGYGNISEAGFYSSANDTVPLAGKVLGPEDGAAGDHSYFNVFDGHTDTSYDYPFADGGWAGLDLGERKHIGKIVYTPRNRDNFVRKGDLYELWVCREGKWRPFARQTATSDSLLFKGVPKHALLLLRDLSRGEAERLFEYKDGKQVYW
;
A
#
# COMPACT_ATOMS: atom_id res chain seq x y z
N MET A 1 -32.31 -10.58 68.21
CA MET A 1 -30.94 -11.02 67.89
C MET A 1 -30.55 -10.48 66.54
N LYS A 2 -29.84 -9.30 66.51
CA LYS A 2 -29.42 -8.62 65.25
C LYS A 2 -28.09 -9.22 64.81
N ILE A 3 -28.12 -9.92 63.70
CA ILE A 3 -26.91 -10.50 63.07
C ILE A 3 -26.13 -9.35 62.41
N ARG A 4 -24.93 -9.06 62.92
CA ARG A 4 -23.95 -8.14 62.29
C ARG A 4 -23.40 -8.77 61.01
N LYS A 5 -23.59 -8.12 59.84
CA LYS A 5 -22.94 -8.48 58.60
C LYS A 5 -21.44 -8.20 58.71
N PRO A 6 -20.57 -8.99 58.11
CA PRO A 6 -19.13 -8.89 58.33
C PRO A 6 -18.49 -7.69 57.60
N VAL A 7 -17.62 -6.98 58.32
CA VAL A 7 -16.79 -5.86 57.87
C VAL A 7 -15.72 -6.28 56.82
N VAL A 8 -15.55 -7.57 56.58
CA VAL A 8 -14.51 -8.15 55.75
C VAL A 8 -14.60 -7.72 54.29
N GLY A 9 -15.80 -7.47 53.72
CA GLY A 9 -15.97 -7.07 52.32
C GLY A 9 -15.40 -5.68 52.02
N LYS A 10 -15.50 -4.73 52.93
CA LYS A 10 -14.96 -3.38 52.74
C LYS A 10 -13.44 -3.31 52.79
N MET A 11 -12.80 -4.11 53.63
CA MET A 11 -11.33 -4.19 53.73
C MET A 11 -10.69 -4.80 52.47
N VAL A 12 -11.32 -5.84 51.90
CA VAL A 12 -10.83 -6.46 50.66
C VAL A 12 -10.94 -5.49 49.47
N VAL A 13 -12.05 -4.78 49.33
CA VAL A 13 -12.24 -3.78 48.27
C VAL A 13 -11.24 -2.63 48.40
N THR A 14 -10.99 -2.12 49.62
CA THR A 14 -10.02 -1.06 49.87
C THR A 14 -8.59 -1.55 49.56
N ALA A 15 -8.23 -2.77 49.97
CA ALA A 15 -6.91 -3.33 49.65
C ALA A 15 -6.68 -3.51 48.13
N VAL A 16 -7.69 -3.97 47.39
CA VAL A 16 -7.62 -4.10 45.93
C VAL A 16 -7.48 -2.74 45.28
N ILE A 17 -8.21 -1.71 45.73
CA ILE A 17 -8.10 -0.34 45.21
C ILE A 17 -6.69 0.24 45.48
N VAL A 18 -6.14 0.03 46.67
CA VAL A 18 -4.78 0.47 47.03
C VAL A 18 -3.73 -0.28 46.19
N ILE A 19 -3.85 -1.57 45.99
CA ILE A 19 -2.92 -2.35 45.17
C ILE A 19 -2.97 -1.85 43.68
N VAL A 20 -4.18 -1.62 43.14
CA VAL A 20 -4.36 -1.10 41.80
C VAL A 20 -3.78 0.31 41.71
N ALA A 21 -4.02 1.18 42.70
CA ALA A 21 -3.47 2.54 42.72
C ALA A 21 -1.93 2.55 42.83
N VAL A 22 -1.34 1.66 43.62
CA VAL A 22 0.13 1.50 43.72
C VAL A 22 0.72 0.94 42.42
N ALA A 23 0.05 -0.05 41.81
CA ALA A 23 0.47 -0.57 40.51
C ALA A 23 0.39 0.49 39.39
N VAL A 24 -0.70 1.25 39.35
CA VAL A 24 -0.86 2.38 38.41
C VAL A 24 0.20 3.45 38.67
N TYR A 25 0.48 3.80 39.93
CA TYR A 25 1.51 4.76 40.29
C TYR A 25 2.93 4.28 39.98
N ALA A 26 3.23 3.00 40.19
CA ALA A 26 4.50 2.39 39.82
C ALA A 26 4.71 2.37 38.30
N VAL A 27 3.69 2.00 37.53
CA VAL A 27 3.71 2.05 36.06
C VAL A 27 3.84 3.49 35.55
N TRP A 28 3.13 4.42 36.15
CA TRP A 28 3.20 5.85 35.80
C TRP A 28 4.56 6.46 36.16
N GLY A 29 5.11 6.11 37.32
CA GLY A 29 6.45 6.50 37.74
C GLY A 29 7.56 5.96 36.86
N SER A 30 7.47 4.70 36.42
CA SER A 30 8.38 4.07 35.47
C SER A 30 8.36 4.77 34.11
N ARG A 31 7.18 5.08 33.58
CA ARG A 31 6.99 5.81 32.32
C ARG A 31 7.57 7.23 32.35
N ARG A 32 7.37 7.93 33.46
CA ARG A 32 7.93 9.27 33.67
C ARG A 32 9.45 9.19 33.75
N SER A 33 10.00 8.19 34.38
CA SER A 33 11.44 7.94 34.49
C SER A 33 12.09 7.69 33.13
N GLU A 34 11.48 6.90 32.24
CA GLU A 34 12.02 6.63 30.92
C GLU A 34 11.99 7.86 30.01
N ARG A 35 10.88 8.62 29.99
CA ARG A 35 10.82 9.89 29.24
C ARG A 35 11.88 10.87 29.71
N VAL A 36 12.03 11.03 31.03
CA VAL A 36 13.04 11.90 31.62
C VAL A 36 14.42 11.44 31.20
N HIS A 37 14.70 10.15 31.22
CA HIS A 37 15.98 9.58 30.83
C HIS A 37 16.31 9.83 29.35
N VAL A 38 15.37 9.59 28.42
CA VAL A 38 15.55 9.84 26.97
C VAL A 38 15.81 11.33 26.71
N ARG A 39 15.05 12.21 27.37
CA ARG A 39 15.25 13.66 27.30
C ARG A 39 16.62 14.06 27.83
N GLU A 40 17.02 13.57 29.02
CA GLU A 40 18.32 13.87 29.63
C GLU A 40 19.46 13.41 28.71
N MET A 41 19.35 12.26 28.07
CA MET A 41 20.32 11.81 27.09
C MET A 41 20.42 12.79 25.90
N ALA A 42 19.29 13.15 25.29
CA ALA A 42 19.26 14.10 24.17
C ALA A 42 19.86 15.46 24.54
N LEU A 43 19.51 15.98 25.73
CA LEU A 43 20.06 17.25 26.24
C LEU A 43 21.54 17.20 26.65
N ALA A 44 22.04 16.00 26.97
CA ALA A 44 23.47 15.79 27.25
C ALA A 44 24.27 15.70 25.94
N GLU A 45 23.73 15.02 24.92
CA GLU A 45 24.34 14.85 23.62
C GLU A 45 24.37 16.18 22.84
N ASN A 46 23.26 16.95 22.88
CA ASN A 46 23.19 18.28 22.26
C ASN A 46 22.80 19.37 23.30
N PRO A 47 23.76 20.00 23.94
CA PRO A 47 23.50 21.06 24.92
C PRO A 47 22.71 22.26 24.37
N GLY A 48 22.76 22.51 23.05
CA GLY A 48 22.00 23.60 22.43
C GLY A 48 20.48 23.42 22.53
N LEU A 49 19.98 22.21 22.75
CA LEU A 49 18.57 21.95 23.02
C LEU A 49 18.10 22.52 24.34
N LYS A 50 18.99 22.66 25.34
CA LYS A 50 18.67 23.39 26.63
C LYS A 50 18.37 24.86 26.36
N GLY A 51 19.15 25.49 25.48
CA GLY A 51 18.93 26.89 25.10
C GLY A 51 17.56 27.12 24.45
N ILE A 52 17.01 26.13 23.75
CA ILE A 52 15.65 26.20 23.18
C ILE A 52 14.60 26.18 24.29
N LEU A 53 14.76 25.33 25.30
CA LEU A 53 13.85 25.30 26.46
C LEU A 53 13.93 26.60 27.27
N GLU A 54 15.11 27.17 27.45
CA GLU A 54 15.30 28.46 28.08
C GLU A 54 14.66 29.59 27.27
N LEU A 55 14.78 29.57 25.95
CA LEU A 55 14.15 30.55 25.03
C LEU A 55 12.63 30.58 25.18
N TYR A 56 12.00 29.43 25.40
CA TYR A 56 10.54 29.33 25.47
C TYR A 56 9.96 29.27 26.90
N GLN A 57 10.76 29.46 27.92
CA GLN A 57 10.30 29.34 29.31
C GLN A 57 9.08 30.24 29.68
N GLU A 58 8.90 31.36 28.98
CA GLU A 58 7.79 32.30 29.19
C GLU A 58 6.58 31.99 28.26
N ASP A 59 6.73 31.18 27.19
CA ASP A 59 5.63 30.71 26.36
C ASP A 59 5.38 29.22 26.63
N SER A 60 4.47 28.91 27.54
CA SER A 60 4.20 27.55 28.01
C SER A 60 3.86 26.58 26.86
N LEU A 61 3.14 27.02 25.81
CA LEU A 61 2.79 26.16 24.68
C LEU A 61 4.00 25.87 23.80
N LYS A 62 4.86 26.86 23.53
CA LYS A 62 6.09 26.65 22.80
C LYS A 62 7.08 25.77 23.57
N TYR A 63 7.13 25.96 24.88
CA TYR A 63 7.93 25.12 25.77
C TYR A 63 7.50 23.67 25.73
N GLU A 64 6.20 23.38 25.87
CA GLU A 64 5.65 22.02 25.76
C GLU A 64 5.83 21.43 24.36
N ALA A 65 5.72 22.23 23.32
CA ALA A 65 5.98 21.80 21.93
C ALA A 65 7.47 21.45 21.74
N ALA A 66 8.39 22.22 22.29
CA ALA A 66 9.82 21.90 22.26
C ALA A 66 10.12 20.60 23.02
N LEU A 67 9.51 20.40 24.20
CA LEU A 67 9.61 19.15 24.94
C LEU A 67 9.07 17.97 24.18
N PHE A 68 7.92 18.13 23.49
CA PHE A 68 7.34 17.07 22.66
C PHE A 68 8.31 16.63 21.56
N LEU A 69 8.97 17.57 20.89
CA LEU A 69 9.94 17.24 19.84
C LEU A 69 11.20 16.59 20.43
N ILE A 70 11.76 17.13 21.52
CA ILE A 70 12.96 16.60 22.17
C ILE A 70 12.72 15.19 22.73
N ASP A 71 11.56 14.89 23.32
CA ASP A 71 11.19 13.60 23.88
C ASP A 71 11.11 12.48 22.83
N ASN A 72 10.98 12.85 21.54
CA ASN A 72 10.83 11.90 20.45
C ASN A 72 12.02 11.88 19.47
N MET A 73 12.83 12.95 19.40
CA MET A 73 13.92 13.07 18.42
C MET A 73 15.00 11.98 18.53
N ALA A 74 15.25 11.46 19.73
CA ALA A 74 16.24 10.41 19.95
C ALA A 74 15.94 9.09 19.22
N TYR A 75 14.71 8.91 18.74
CA TYR A 75 14.30 7.74 17.98
C TYR A 75 14.39 7.95 16.46
N TYR A 76 14.73 9.16 16.02
CA TYR A 76 14.76 9.52 14.60
C TYR A 76 16.18 9.69 14.09
N GLN A 77 16.34 9.28 12.85
CA GLN A 77 17.53 9.57 12.05
C GLN A 77 17.11 9.79 10.59
N GLY A 78 17.86 10.56 9.88
CA GLY A 78 17.64 10.82 8.46
C GLY A 78 18.91 10.61 7.63
N ALA A 79 18.73 10.53 6.32
CA ALA A 79 19.87 10.50 5.41
C ALA A 79 20.72 11.77 5.62
N ASP A 80 22.04 11.60 5.70
CA ASP A 80 22.97 12.71 5.77
C ASP A 80 22.97 13.51 4.45
N SER A 81 23.39 14.77 4.52
CA SER A 81 23.40 15.65 3.36
C SER A 81 24.24 15.08 2.20
N GLY A 82 23.67 15.13 0.98
CA GLY A 82 24.31 14.62 -0.24
C GLY A 82 24.23 13.11 -0.45
N GLU A 83 23.71 12.33 0.52
CA GLU A 83 23.59 10.88 0.36
C GLU A 83 22.52 10.47 -0.68
N LEU A 84 21.55 11.34 -0.92
CA LEU A 84 20.41 11.11 -1.84
C LEU A 84 20.56 11.81 -3.19
N GLU A 85 21.70 12.39 -3.52
CA GLU A 85 21.88 13.23 -4.73
C GLU A 85 21.50 12.52 -6.04
N SER A 86 21.95 11.26 -6.21
CA SER A 86 21.64 10.46 -7.39
C SER A 86 20.14 10.17 -7.51
N MET A 87 19.48 9.95 -6.38
CA MET A 87 18.04 9.75 -6.32
C MET A 87 17.31 11.07 -6.65
N TYR A 88 17.72 12.18 -6.08
CA TYR A 88 17.17 13.50 -6.41
C TYR A 88 17.32 13.82 -7.88
N LYS A 89 18.45 13.47 -8.50
CA LYS A 89 18.65 13.66 -9.94
C LYS A 89 17.68 12.82 -10.79
N ALA A 90 17.38 11.59 -10.37
CA ALA A 90 16.38 10.77 -11.03
C ALA A 90 14.98 11.41 -10.96
N TYR A 91 14.62 11.98 -9.82
CA TYR A 91 13.37 12.71 -9.65
C TYR A 91 13.31 13.99 -10.49
N ASP A 92 14.40 14.77 -10.57
CA ASP A 92 14.49 15.94 -11.42
C ASP A 92 14.16 15.62 -12.89
N ILE A 93 14.68 14.50 -13.38
CA ILE A 93 14.47 14.05 -14.76
C ILE A 93 13.05 13.51 -14.92
N PHE A 94 12.58 12.68 -14.01
CA PHE A 94 11.25 12.06 -14.05
C PHE A 94 10.12 13.10 -14.00
N SER A 95 10.24 14.10 -13.14
CA SER A 95 9.22 15.14 -12.94
C SER A 95 8.96 16.00 -14.17
N THR A 96 9.84 15.95 -15.18
CA THR A 96 9.59 16.61 -16.46
C THR A 96 8.44 15.99 -17.25
N GLY A 97 8.00 14.77 -16.89
CA GLY A 97 6.96 14.00 -17.58
C GLY A 97 7.35 13.48 -18.98
N ARG A 98 8.64 13.62 -19.36
CA ARG A 98 9.15 13.22 -20.69
C ARG A 98 9.76 11.82 -20.69
N TYR A 99 10.05 11.27 -19.53
CA TYR A 99 10.78 10.02 -19.36
C TYR A 99 10.02 9.11 -18.40
N THR A 100 10.08 7.80 -18.63
CA THR A 100 9.67 6.82 -17.61
C THR A 100 10.63 6.92 -16.42
N TYR A 101 10.21 6.43 -15.25
CA TYR A 101 11.09 6.44 -14.08
C TYR A 101 12.40 5.67 -14.33
N ARG A 102 12.33 4.54 -15.03
CA ARG A 102 13.51 3.75 -15.39
C ARG A 102 14.48 4.51 -16.27
N GLN A 103 13.99 5.20 -17.30
CA GLN A 103 14.83 6.06 -18.15
C GLN A 103 15.45 7.21 -17.37
N ALA A 104 14.70 7.79 -16.42
CA ALA A 104 15.21 8.83 -15.53
C ALA A 104 16.31 8.30 -14.62
N LEU A 105 16.11 7.12 -14.03
CA LEU A 105 17.08 6.44 -13.17
C LEU A 105 18.36 6.10 -13.93
N ASP A 106 18.27 5.50 -15.12
CA ASP A 106 19.42 5.20 -16.00
C ASP A 106 20.20 6.47 -16.38
N SER A 107 19.49 7.58 -16.57
CA SER A 107 20.10 8.88 -16.88
C SER A 107 20.81 9.49 -15.66
N ALA A 108 20.19 9.43 -14.50
CA ALA A 108 20.79 9.86 -13.23
C ALA A 108 22.01 9.02 -12.87
N GLU A 109 21.96 7.72 -13.10
CA GLU A 109 23.10 6.81 -12.86
C GLU A 109 24.32 7.17 -13.71
N ARG A 110 24.09 7.55 -14.98
CA ARG A 110 25.17 8.05 -15.87
C ARG A 110 25.77 9.37 -15.42
N LEU A 111 24.97 10.24 -14.78
CA LEU A 111 25.40 11.59 -14.37
C LEU A 111 26.03 11.63 -12.98
N CYS A 112 25.46 10.91 -12.02
CA CYS A 112 25.79 11.01 -10.59
C CYS A 112 26.20 9.66 -9.96
N GLY A 113 26.23 8.56 -10.75
CA GLY A 113 26.45 7.21 -10.25
C GLY A 113 25.16 6.54 -9.76
N LYS A 114 25.29 5.27 -9.37
CA LYS A 114 24.13 4.49 -8.88
C LYS A 114 23.57 5.07 -7.59
N PRO A 115 22.23 5.13 -7.45
CA PRO A 115 21.62 5.44 -6.18
C PRO A 115 22.12 4.46 -5.10
N LYS A 116 22.44 5.00 -3.93
CA LYS A 116 22.84 4.20 -2.78
C LYS A 116 21.67 3.37 -2.27
N ASN A 117 21.91 2.12 -1.93
CA ASN A 117 20.92 1.35 -1.17
C ASN A 117 20.94 1.77 0.31
N VAL A 118 19.94 1.35 1.08
CA VAL A 118 19.78 1.75 2.50
C VAL A 118 21.00 1.44 3.35
N GLN A 119 21.71 0.33 3.06
CA GLN A 119 22.92 -0.08 3.80
C GLN A 119 24.14 0.79 3.48
N GLN A 120 24.12 1.52 2.37
CA GLN A 120 25.22 2.39 1.92
C GLN A 120 25.04 3.85 2.34
N ILE A 121 23.84 4.22 2.82
CA ILE A 121 23.51 5.58 3.25
C ILE A 121 24.12 5.84 4.62
N ARG A 122 24.78 6.98 4.78
CA ARG A 122 25.12 7.50 6.11
C ARG A 122 23.88 8.15 6.72
N TRP A 123 23.62 7.76 7.94
CA TRP A 123 22.50 8.26 8.71
C TRP A 123 22.99 9.27 9.76
N LYS A 124 22.27 10.36 9.91
CA LYS A 124 22.49 11.37 10.94
C LYS A 124 21.35 11.31 11.95
N ALA A 125 21.69 11.16 13.22
CA ALA A 125 20.70 11.18 14.30
C ALA A 125 20.08 12.59 14.45
N ASP A 126 18.79 12.65 14.79
CA ASP A 126 18.11 13.94 14.90
C ASP A 126 18.56 14.74 16.10
N VAL A 127 19.10 14.10 17.13
CA VAL A 127 19.72 14.79 18.28
C VAL A 127 20.90 15.67 17.86
N ASP A 128 21.57 15.36 16.74
CA ASP A 128 22.69 16.11 16.18
C ASP A 128 22.27 17.34 15.34
N MET A 129 20.96 17.66 15.30
CA MET A 129 20.50 18.79 14.51
C MET A 129 20.95 20.13 15.10
N GLU A 130 21.15 21.10 14.23
CA GLU A 130 21.41 22.48 14.63
C GLU A 130 20.22 23.06 15.41
N PRO A 131 20.40 23.60 16.62
CA PRO A 131 19.29 24.13 17.43
C PRO A 131 18.44 25.17 16.70
N GLY A 132 19.08 26.00 15.86
CA GLY A 132 18.39 27.01 15.04
C GLY A 132 17.37 26.43 14.05
N PHE A 133 17.61 25.21 13.56
CA PHE A 133 16.64 24.50 12.71
C PHE A 133 15.35 24.20 13.50
N LEU A 134 15.49 23.68 14.74
CA LEU A 134 14.34 23.34 15.58
C LEU A 134 13.55 24.59 15.99
N VAL A 135 14.25 25.70 16.36
CA VAL A 135 13.63 26.99 16.65
C VAL A 135 12.83 27.47 15.44
N SER A 136 13.44 27.51 14.24
CA SER A 136 12.76 27.93 13.02
C SER A 136 11.52 27.08 12.74
N ASN A 137 11.61 25.74 12.94
CA ASN A 137 10.47 24.83 12.76
C ASN A 137 9.33 25.15 13.73
N ILE A 138 9.64 25.40 15.01
CA ILE A 138 8.63 25.73 16.05
C ILE A 138 7.96 27.06 15.71
N GLU A 139 8.74 28.10 15.41
CA GLU A 139 8.20 29.41 15.08
C GLU A 139 7.25 29.39 13.88
N TRP A 140 7.65 28.73 12.80
CA TRP A 140 6.79 28.58 11.62
C TRP A 140 5.53 27.75 11.90
N ALA A 141 5.64 26.68 12.68
CA ALA A 141 4.49 25.86 13.04
C ALA A 141 3.49 26.64 13.89
N PHE A 142 3.96 27.41 14.89
CA PHE A 142 3.10 28.27 15.72
C PHE A 142 2.50 29.42 14.93
N LYS A 143 3.24 30.04 14.01
CA LYS A 143 2.73 31.06 13.11
C LYS A 143 1.51 30.58 12.36
N VAL A 144 1.61 29.46 11.64
CA VAL A 144 0.50 28.96 10.85
C VAL A 144 -0.65 28.42 11.71
N TRP A 145 -0.39 27.90 12.90
CA TRP A 145 -1.42 27.43 13.82
C TRP A 145 -2.20 28.58 14.46
N ARG A 146 -1.51 29.65 14.89
CA ARG A 146 -2.13 30.80 15.61
C ARG A 146 -2.75 31.83 14.68
N GLU A 147 -2.15 32.06 13.50
CA GLU A 147 -2.54 33.13 12.58
C GLU A 147 -3.61 32.69 11.56
N GLN A 148 -3.67 31.40 11.22
CA GLN A 148 -4.61 30.95 10.19
C GLN A 148 -6.00 30.67 10.78
N PRO A 149 -7.10 31.03 10.07
CA PRO A 149 -8.47 30.85 10.56
C PRO A 149 -8.78 29.40 10.99
N TRP A 150 -8.36 28.42 10.23
CA TRP A 150 -8.58 27.00 10.50
C TRP A 150 -7.78 26.47 11.70
N GLY A 151 -6.71 27.14 12.09
CA GLY A 151 -5.91 26.76 13.26
C GLY A 151 -6.64 26.90 14.58
N LYS A 152 -7.65 27.78 14.67
CA LYS A 152 -8.48 27.99 15.87
C LYS A 152 -9.17 26.70 16.34
N ASN A 153 -9.48 25.80 15.42
CA ASN A 153 -10.21 24.55 15.67
C ASN A 153 -9.28 23.32 15.75
N VAL A 154 -7.95 23.54 15.80
CA VAL A 154 -6.97 22.48 15.97
C VAL A 154 -6.50 22.47 17.42
N SER A 155 -6.70 21.37 18.13
CA SER A 155 -6.22 21.22 19.52
C SER A 155 -4.69 21.22 19.59
N PHE A 156 -4.12 21.54 20.76
CA PHE A 156 -2.67 21.50 20.94
C PHE A 156 -2.09 20.09 20.73
N GLU A 157 -2.82 19.06 21.11
CA GLU A 157 -2.41 17.67 20.85
C GLU A 157 -2.34 17.36 19.35
N GLN A 158 -3.38 17.76 18.58
CA GLN A 158 -3.40 17.62 17.11
C GLN A 158 -2.28 18.45 16.46
N PHE A 159 -2.05 19.67 16.97
CA PHE A 159 -0.95 20.51 16.52
C PHE A 159 0.40 19.81 16.70
N CYS A 160 0.67 19.30 17.91
CA CYS A 160 1.92 18.61 18.21
C CYS A 160 2.14 17.38 17.34
N GLU A 161 1.09 16.60 17.06
CA GLU A 161 1.23 15.35 16.32
C GLU A 161 1.24 15.55 14.79
N TYR A 162 0.43 16.50 14.26
CA TYR A 162 0.19 16.57 12.81
C TYR A 162 0.67 17.86 12.13
N ILE A 163 1.01 18.93 12.87
CA ILE A 163 1.49 20.20 12.29
C ILE A 163 2.95 20.47 12.70
N LEU A 164 3.27 20.33 13.96
CA LEU A 164 4.57 20.67 14.55
C LEU A 164 5.75 19.84 14.02
N PRO A 165 5.62 18.54 13.70
CA PRO A 165 6.76 17.71 13.34
C PRO A 165 7.55 18.24 12.14
N TYR A 166 8.88 18.21 12.26
CA TYR A 166 9.82 18.72 11.27
C TYR A 166 10.12 17.74 10.13
N ARG A 167 9.78 16.46 10.31
CA ARG A 167 9.95 15.37 9.33
C ARG A 167 8.75 14.43 9.32
N ILE A 168 8.73 13.51 8.37
CA ILE A 168 7.74 12.44 8.27
C ILE A 168 8.39 11.09 8.58
N GLY A 169 9.58 10.83 8.07
CA GLY A 169 10.28 9.56 8.22
C GLY A 169 11.81 9.72 8.30
N ASN A 170 12.53 9.14 7.35
CA ASN A 170 13.99 9.07 7.35
C ASN A 170 14.66 9.92 6.25
N GLU A 171 13.95 10.91 5.74
CA GLU A 171 14.44 11.87 4.77
C GLU A 171 15.55 12.77 5.31
N GLU A 172 16.32 13.38 4.43
CA GLU A 172 17.28 14.44 4.77
C GLU A 172 16.57 15.62 5.43
N LEU A 173 17.13 16.14 6.53
CA LEU A 173 16.61 17.33 7.19
C LEU A 173 16.99 18.60 6.42
N VAL A 174 15.99 19.30 5.92
CA VAL A 174 16.13 20.59 5.25
C VAL A 174 15.06 21.57 5.74
N PRO A 175 15.35 22.89 5.83
CA PRO A 175 14.33 23.89 6.14
C PRO A 175 13.34 23.99 4.97
N TRP A 176 12.07 23.70 5.22
CA TRP A 176 11.06 23.60 4.17
C TRP A 176 9.80 24.43 4.41
N ARG A 177 9.48 24.77 5.69
CA ARG A 177 8.19 25.39 6.05
C ARG A 177 7.98 26.73 5.36
N GLU A 178 8.96 27.60 5.43
CA GLU A 178 8.88 28.96 4.86
C GLU A 178 8.65 28.93 3.35
N LYS A 179 9.47 28.13 2.64
CA LYS A 179 9.33 27.95 1.20
C LYS A 179 7.95 27.47 0.80
N LEU A 180 7.48 26.37 1.41
CA LEU A 180 6.18 25.79 1.07
C LEU A 180 5.02 26.68 1.51
N TYR A 181 5.14 27.42 2.61
CA TYR A 181 4.16 28.41 3.01
C TYR A 181 3.95 29.47 1.92
N TYR A 182 4.99 30.13 1.47
CA TYR A 182 4.87 31.15 0.42
C TYR A 182 4.46 30.59 -0.93
N GLN A 183 4.80 29.36 -1.22
CA GLN A 183 4.42 28.68 -2.46
C GLN A 183 2.92 28.35 -2.52
N PHE A 184 2.34 27.88 -1.43
CA PHE A 184 0.98 27.32 -1.42
C PHE A 184 -0.06 28.21 -0.72
N MET A 185 0.33 29.13 0.15
CA MET A 185 -0.58 30.04 0.83
C MET A 185 -1.45 30.86 -0.13
N PRO A 186 -0.96 31.36 -1.28
CA PRO A 186 -1.78 32.11 -2.23
C PRO A 186 -3.01 31.35 -2.74
N ILE A 187 -3.00 30.01 -2.68
CA ILE A 187 -4.15 29.18 -3.07
C ILE A 187 -5.33 29.41 -2.14
N ILE A 188 -5.07 29.52 -0.82
CA ILE A 188 -6.10 29.66 0.22
C ILE A 188 -6.41 31.14 0.50
N GLU A 189 -5.44 32.04 0.38
CA GLU A 189 -5.54 33.45 0.74
C GLU A 189 -6.81 34.13 0.20
N LYS A 190 -7.21 33.80 -1.04
CA LYS A 190 -8.42 34.30 -1.69
C LYS A 190 -9.72 33.88 -1.03
N TYR A 191 -9.70 32.87 -0.16
CA TYR A 191 -10.87 32.34 0.55
C TYR A 191 -10.91 32.76 2.03
N LYS A 192 -9.98 33.59 2.50
CA LYS A 192 -9.88 33.93 3.93
C LYS A 192 -11.11 34.59 4.53
N ASN A 193 -11.97 35.17 3.69
CA ASN A 193 -13.23 35.79 4.12
C ASN A 193 -14.44 34.83 3.99
N ASP A 194 -14.24 33.58 3.53
CA ASP A 194 -15.30 32.58 3.47
C ASP A 194 -15.59 32.08 4.88
N PRO A 195 -16.87 32.05 5.33
CA PRO A 195 -17.22 31.57 6.68
C PRO A 195 -16.79 30.10 6.95
N GLN A 196 -16.63 29.28 5.92
CA GLN A 196 -16.21 27.89 6.06
C GLN A 196 -14.70 27.73 6.25
N ILE A 197 -13.91 28.79 6.06
CA ILE A 197 -12.44 28.69 6.09
C ILE A 197 -11.88 28.33 7.48
N GLU A 198 -12.65 28.52 8.54
CA GLU A 198 -12.27 28.07 9.89
C GLU A 198 -12.28 26.54 10.04
N ASN A 199 -12.89 25.81 9.09
CA ASN A 199 -12.86 24.35 9.05
C ASN A 199 -11.58 23.85 8.35
N PRO A 200 -10.68 23.11 9.04
CA PRO A 200 -9.44 22.57 8.46
C PRO A 200 -9.69 21.71 7.23
N THR A 201 -10.79 20.95 7.18
CA THR A 201 -11.12 20.10 6.02
C THR A 201 -11.54 20.90 4.81
N PHE A 202 -12.22 22.06 5.00
CA PHE A 202 -12.55 22.96 3.90
C PHE A 202 -11.27 23.61 3.32
N ALA A 203 -10.38 24.11 4.19
CA ALA A 203 -9.08 24.63 3.78
C ALA A 203 -8.26 23.59 3.00
N ALA A 204 -8.22 22.36 3.50
CA ALA A 204 -7.55 21.24 2.83
C ALA A 204 -8.16 20.93 1.45
N HIS A 205 -9.48 20.97 1.33
CA HIS A 205 -10.17 20.73 0.06
C HIS A 205 -9.81 21.75 -1.02
N ILE A 206 -9.71 23.02 -0.66
CA ILE A 206 -9.28 24.09 -1.58
C ILE A 206 -7.88 23.81 -2.13
N VAL A 207 -6.93 23.42 -1.26
CA VAL A 207 -5.56 23.10 -1.67
C VAL A 207 -5.55 21.87 -2.56
N LEU A 208 -6.27 20.81 -2.17
CA LEU A 208 -6.37 19.57 -2.93
C LEU A 208 -6.89 19.83 -4.34
N ASP A 209 -7.99 20.56 -4.48
CA ASP A 209 -8.56 20.92 -5.78
C ASP A 209 -7.57 21.68 -6.69
N SER A 210 -6.77 22.55 -6.09
CA SER A 210 -5.73 23.26 -6.83
C SER A 210 -4.60 22.34 -7.28
N LEU A 211 -4.16 21.43 -6.41
CA LEU A 211 -3.10 20.49 -6.71
C LEU A 211 -3.51 19.49 -7.80
N LEU A 212 -4.77 19.10 -7.85
CA LEU A 212 -5.31 18.15 -8.82
C LEU A 212 -5.38 18.72 -10.25
N ARG A 213 -5.39 20.05 -10.41
CA ARG A 213 -5.39 20.70 -11.72
C ARG A 213 -4.04 20.67 -12.43
N ALA A 214 -2.98 20.35 -11.71
CA ALA A 214 -1.65 20.22 -12.29
C ALA A 214 -1.27 18.72 -12.39
N PRO A 215 -0.53 18.31 -13.43
CA PRO A 215 -0.18 16.92 -13.62
C PRO A 215 0.66 16.39 -12.47
N PHE A 216 0.42 15.13 -12.12
CA PHE A 216 1.24 14.33 -11.23
C PHE A 216 1.69 13.08 -11.99
N HIS A 217 2.97 12.75 -11.89
CA HIS A 217 3.55 11.60 -12.57
C HIS A 217 3.63 10.42 -11.61
N PHE A 218 2.62 9.55 -11.63
CA PHE A 218 2.59 8.38 -10.78
C PHE A 218 3.46 7.25 -11.31
N THR A 219 4.19 6.60 -10.41
CA THR A 219 4.87 5.33 -10.68
C THR A 219 4.96 4.49 -9.42
N GLY A 220 4.59 3.20 -9.51
CA GLY A 220 4.78 2.23 -8.41
C GLY A 220 6.23 1.78 -8.24
N GLU A 221 7.11 2.08 -9.20
CA GLU A 221 8.52 1.67 -9.18
C GLU A 221 9.38 2.48 -8.20
N MET A 222 8.86 3.63 -7.72
CA MET A 222 9.58 4.55 -6.82
C MET A 222 9.44 4.22 -5.32
N ALA A 223 8.88 3.09 -4.96
CA ALA A 223 8.80 2.68 -3.55
C ALA A 223 10.21 2.41 -3.00
N THR A 224 10.85 3.45 -2.47
CA THR A 224 12.18 3.37 -1.84
C THR A 224 12.06 3.23 -0.34
N SER A 225 13.06 2.60 0.29
CA SER A 225 13.16 2.51 1.76
C SER A 225 13.58 3.84 2.41
N VAL A 226 13.89 4.85 1.59
CA VAL A 226 14.28 6.20 2.02
C VAL A 226 13.27 7.19 1.47
N ARG A 227 12.74 8.03 2.34
CA ARG A 227 11.81 9.08 1.93
C ARG A 227 12.52 10.21 1.20
N ILE A 228 11.83 10.81 0.25
CA ILE A 228 12.38 11.91 -0.58
C ILE A 228 12.42 13.22 0.18
N GLY A 229 11.49 13.42 1.11
CA GLY A 229 11.35 14.65 1.86
C GLY A 229 10.61 15.77 1.12
N PRO A 230 10.72 17.02 1.58
CA PRO A 230 9.86 18.11 1.13
C PRO A 230 10.04 18.55 -0.33
N ARG A 231 11.14 18.13 -0.99
CA ARG A 231 11.36 18.38 -2.43
C ARG A 231 10.29 17.75 -3.32
N ILE A 232 9.58 16.74 -2.83
CA ILE A 232 8.47 16.09 -3.54
C ILE A 232 7.37 17.08 -3.94
N ALA A 233 7.19 18.16 -3.19
CA ALA A 233 6.23 19.21 -3.51
C ALA A 233 6.53 19.95 -4.82
N ASP A 234 7.81 20.02 -5.21
CA ASP A 234 8.24 20.61 -6.48
C ASP A 234 8.15 19.60 -7.62
N TRP A 235 8.51 18.34 -7.37
CA TRP A 235 8.61 17.33 -8.42
C TRP A 235 7.27 16.75 -8.86
N ARG A 236 6.30 16.64 -7.93
CA ARG A 236 4.95 16.15 -8.23
C ARG A 236 4.95 14.81 -8.98
N GLY A 237 5.82 13.93 -8.57
CA GLY A 237 5.94 12.60 -9.15
C GLY A 237 6.40 11.59 -8.12
N GLY A 238 5.97 10.32 -8.25
CA GLY A 238 6.36 9.25 -7.36
C GLY A 238 5.29 8.20 -7.10
N SER A 239 5.46 7.42 -6.04
CA SER A 239 4.55 6.39 -5.58
C SER A 239 3.38 6.97 -4.74
N CYS A 240 2.47 6.12 -4.30
CA CYS A 240 1.40 6.54 -3.37
C CYS A 240 1.96 7.11 -2.05
N LEU A 241 3.12 6.60 -1.58
CA LEU A 241 3.79 7.11 -0.39
C LEU A 241 4.34 8.51 -0.61
N ASP A 242 5.01 8.75 -1.75
CA ASP A 242 5.54 10.07 -2.12
C ASP A 242 4.44 11.12 -2.26
N LEU A 243 3.28 10.72 -2.80
CA LEU A 243 2.07 11.57 -2.86
C LEU A 243 1.59 11.95 -1.45
N CYS A 244 1.56 10.98 -0.55
CA CYS A 244 1.16 11.23 0.84
C CYS A 244 2.12 12.19 1.52
N ASP A 245 3.43 12.00 1.35
CA ASP A 245 4.46 12.88 1.91
C ASP A 245 4.32 14.30 1.39
N MET A 246 4.12 14.47 0.07
CA MET A 246 3.90 15.77 -0.55
C MET A 246 2.76 16.53 0.12
N LEU A 247 1.62 15.87 0.32
CA LEU A 247 0.46 16.50 0.95
C LEU A 247 0.70 16.83 2.42
N VAL A 248 1.35 15.94 3.17
CA VAL A 248 1.68 16.22 4.58
C VAL A 248 2.60 17.43 4.70
N TYR A 249 3.63 17.56 3.86
CA TYR A 249 4.51 18.73 3.88
C TYR A 249 3.77 20.03 3.54
N ILE A 250 2.96 20.02 2.48
CA ILE A 250 2.18 21.18 2.03
C ILE A 250 1.19 21.59 3.14
N TYR A 251 0.44 20.64 3.68
CA TYR A 251 -0.57 20.94 4.69
C TYR A 251 0.04 21.39 6.03
N ARG A 252 1.12 20.76 6.47
CA ARG A 252 1.86 21.22 7.67
C ARG A 252 2.39 22.65 7.49
N ALA A 253 2.87 23.01 6.30
CA ALA A 253 3.32 24.37 6.00
C ALA A 253 2.19 25.39 6.06
N LEU A 254 0.96 24.97 5.82
CA LEU A 254 -0.24 25.81 5.85
C LEU A 254 -0.99 25.76 7.20
N GLY A 255 -0.55 24.95 8.16
CA GLY A 255 -1.22 24.78 9.45
C GLY A 255 -2.47 23.91 9.41
N ILE A 256 -2.57 23.00 8.44
CA ILE A 256 -3.66 22.04 8.29
C ILE A 256 -3.21 20.69 8.86
N PRO A 257 -3.93 20.09 9.85
CA PRO A 257 -3.52 18.83 10.47
C PRO A 257 -3.75 17.65 9.53
N CYS A 258 -2.66 17.17 8.94
CA CYS A 258 -2.65 16.06 8.00
C CYS A 258 -1.64 15.00 8.42
N GLY A 259 -2.01 13.74 8.27
CA GLY A 259 -1.13 12.60 8.49
C GLY A 259 -1.27 11.54 7.41
N ILE A 260 -0.63 10.39 7.65
CA ILE A 260 -0.61 9.24 6.76
C ILE A 260 -1.17 8.04 7.49
N GLU A 261 -2.03 7.30 6.81
CA GLU A 261 -2.45 5.97 7.21
C GLU A 261 -1.95 4.95 6.19
N GLU A 262 -1.68 3.74 6.68
CA GLU A 262 -1.09 2.70 5.87
C GLU A 262 -1.76 1.35 6.09
N LEU A 263 -1.85 0.60 5.02
CA LEU A 263 -1.93 -0.85 5.05
C LEU A 263 -0.50 -1.39 5.03
N PRO A 264 0.00 -1.94 6.13
CA PRO A 264 1.34 -2.54 6.13
C PRO A 264 1.43 -3.70 5.14
N MET A 265 0.28 -4.34 4.86
CA MET A 265 0.09 -5.35 3.82
C MET A 265 -1.39 -5.37 3.39
N ARG A 266 -1.66 -5.28 2.10
CA ARG A 266 -3.00 -5.52 1.57
C ARG A 266 -3.37 -6.99 1.72
N GLY A 267 -4.61 -7.27 2.08
CA GLY A 267 -5.11 -8.64 2.21
C GLY A 267 -5.22 -9.41 0.89
N ASN A 268 -5.25 -8.71 -0.22
CA ASN A 268 -5.44 -9.24 -1.58
C ASN A 268 -4.30 -8.87 -2.53
N ASN A 269 -3.17 -8.34 -2.04
CA ASN A 269 -2.00 -7.95 -2.82
C ASN A 269 -0.73 -8.08 -1.97
N ASN A 270 0.46 -8.14 -2.60
CA ASN A 270 1.76 -8.22 -1.95
C ASN A 270 2.42 -6.85 -1.73
N ALA A 271 1.65 -5.78 -1.68
CA ALA A 271 2.19 -4.43 -1.52
C ALA A 271 1.49 -3.68 -0.39
N PRO A 272 2.19 -2.82 0.32
CA PRO A 272 1.56 -1.86 1.22
C PRO A 272 0.74 -0.84 0.42
N HIS A 273 -0.09 -0.08 1.11
CA HIS A 273 -0.78 1.06 0.54
C HIS A 273 -0.82 2.21 1.53
N TYR A 274 -0.80 3.44 1.01
CA TYR A 274 -0.74 4.65 1.81
C TYR A 274 -1.77 5.65 1.30
N TRP A 275 -2.40 6.38 2.23
CA TRP A 275 -3.27 7.51 1.95
C TRP A 275 -3.18 8.56 3.05
N ASN A 276 -3.71 9.74 2.79
CA ASN A 276 -3.75 10.81 3.78
C ASN A 276 -5.05 10.82 4.55
N PHE A 277 -4.98 11.31 5.77
CA PHE A 277 -6.14 11.67 6.55
C PHE A 277 -6.03 13.10 7.07
N LEU A 278 -7.17 13.68 7.36
CA LEU A 278 -7.34 14.95 8.03
C LEU A 278 -8.20 14.77 9.27
N VAL A 279 -8.01 15.62 10.26
CA VAL A 279 -8.87 15.66 11.43
C VAL A 279 -9.65 16.98 11.40
N ASP A 280 -10.98 16.91 11.45
CA ASP A 280 -11.83 18.09 11.47
C ASP A 280 -11.93 18.72 12.87
N GLN A 281 -12.65 19.83 12.97
CA GLN A 281 -12.90 20.57 14.22
C GLN A 281 -13.65 19.77 15.29
N HIS A 282 -14.25 18.63 14.93
CA HIS A 282 -14.97 17.73 15.83
C HIS A 282 -14.15 16.49 16.19
N GLY A 283 -12.88 16.40 15.74
CA GLY A 283 -12.00 15.25 15.92
C GLY A 283 -12.34 14.06 15.00
N GLN A 284 -13.20 14.27 13.99
CA GLN A 284 -13.54 13.22 13.02
C GLN A 284 -12.46 13.10 11.97
N THR A 285 -12.13 11.86 11.62
CA THR A 285 -11.16 11.55 10.56
C THR A 285 -11.85 11.59 9.19
N TRP A 286 -11.21 12.28 8.26
CA TRP A 286 -11.54 12.31 6.84
C TRP A 286 -10.31 11.82 6.09
N TYR A 287 -10.49 10.87 5.19
CA TYR A 287 -9.37 10.34 4.41
C TYR A 287 -9.53 10.69 2.93
N PHE A 288 -8.42 10.68 2.21
CA PHE A 288 -8.37 10.96 0.79
C PHE A 288 -7.07 10.43 0.18
N SER A 289 -7.09 10.24 -1.14
CA SER A 289 -5.89 9.88 -1.89
C SER A 289 -5.89 10.61 -3.22
N MET A 290 -4.77 11.21 -3.60
CA MET A 290 -4.60 11.78 -4.92
C MET A 290 -4.52 10.74 -6.04
N PHE A 291 -4.35 9.48 -5.68
CA PHE A 291 -4.25 8.37 -6.63
C PHE A 291 -5.59 7.99 -7.26
N TYR A 292 -6.72 8.26 -6.59
CA TYR A 292 -8.04 7.90 -7.09
C TYR A 292 -8.76 9.07 -7.75
N TRP A 293 -9.47 8.80 -8.84
CA TRP A 293 -10.18 9.74 -9.71
C TRP A 293 -11.22 10.62 -9.00
N TRP A 294 -11.66 10.24 -7.82
CA TRP A 294 -12.71 10.93 -7.06
C TRP A 294 -12.22 11.80 -5.93
N HIS A 295 -11.01 12.10 -5.84
CA HIS A 295 -10.36 13.14 -5.03
C HIS A 295 -11.28 13.89 -4.04
N ARG A 296 -12.12 13.17 -3.29
CA ARG A 296 -13.01 13.75 -2.31
C ARG A 296 -12.50 13.39 -0.93
N LEU A 297 -12.64 14.35 -0.01
CA LEU A 297 -12.55 14.04 1.40
C LEU A 297 -13.73 13.13 1.75
N LEU A 298 -13.45 11.92 2.17
CA LEU A 298 -14.46 10.90 2.46
C LEU A 298 -14.36 10.49 3.92
N LYS A 299 -15.50 10.24 4.52
CA LYS A 299 -15.56 9.42 5.73
C LYS A 299 -15.23 7.98 5.33
N ALA A 300 -14.47 7.28 6.20
CA ALA A 300 -13.96 5.92 5.95
C ALA A 300 -14.96 5.02 5.21
N GLU A 301 -14.51 4.24 4.23
CA GLU A 301 -15.19 3.12 3.52
C GLU A 301 -15.25 3.18 1.98
N VAL A 302 -14.20 3.54 1.25
CA VAL A 302 -14.33 3.62 -0.23
C VAL A 302 -13.33 2.77 -1.01
N TYR A 303 -12.51 1.98 -0.33
CA TYR A 303 -11.54 1.15 -1.07
C TYR A 303 -12.00 -0.31 -1.15
N ASP A 304 -11.98 -0.90 -2.35
CA ASP A 304 -12.10 -2.35 -2.55
C ASP A 304 -10.87 -3.13 -2.03
N ASP A 305 -9.96 -2.45 -1.34
CA ASP A 305 -8.82 -3.08 -0.71
C ASP A 305 -9.29 -3.97 0.47
N VAL A 306 -8.67 -5.11 0.60
CA VAL A 306 -8.79 -5.94 1.82
C VAL A 306 -7.76 -5.43 2.82
N TYR A 307 -8.23 -4.74 3.86
CA TYR A 307 -7.36 -3.97 4.75
C TYR A 307 -6.44 -4.84 5.63
N GLY A 308 -6.87 -6.01 6.09
CA GLY A 308 -6.12 -6.74 7.12
C GLY A 308 -6.00 -5.92 8.40
N LYS A 309 -5.07 -4.98 8.42
CA LYS A 309 -4.85 -3.97 9.47
C LYS A 309 -4.54 -2.60 8.86
N VAL A 310 -5.03 -1.53 9.50
CA VAL A 310 -4.75 -0.14 9.14
C VAL A 310 -4.01 0.54 10.28
N PHE A 311 -2.86 1.13 9.99
CA PHE A 311 -2.06 1.87 10.95
C PHE A 311 -2.02 3.35 10.58
N ARG A 312 -2.26 4.21 11.58
CA ARG A 312 -2.08 5.65 11.49
C ARG A 312 -0.68 6.00 11.96
N GLN A 313 0.13 6.62 11.09
CA GLN A 313 1.46 7.08 11.45
C GLN A 313 1.40 8.21 12.47
N ARG A 314 2.33 8.19 13.41
CA ARG A 314 2.50 9.19 14.47
C ARG A 314 3.94 9.69 14.48
N PHE A 315 4.12 10.94 14.90
CA PHE A 315 5.45 11.43 15.21
C PHE A 315 5.90 11.01 16.62
N SER A 316 4.97 10.94 17.56
CA SER A 316 5.28 10.48 18.90
C SER A 316 5.26 8.96 19.03
N LEU A 317 6.21 8.42 19.80
CA LEU A 317 6.24 6.99 20.14
C LEU A 317 4.94 6.57 20.85
N ASN A 318 4.27 5.53 20.34
CA ASN A 318 3.09 4.94 20.99
C ASN A 318 3.52 4.09 22.21
N ARG A 319 3.79 4.77 23.32
CA ARG A 319 4.26 4.16 24.57
C ARG A 319 3.24 3.18 25.14
N ALA A 320 1.93 3.43 24.97
CA ALA A 320 0.91 2.52 25.45
C ALA A 320 1.03 1.13 24.78
N MET A 321 1.36 1.09 23.49
CA MET A 321 1.61 -0.16 22.78
C MET A 321 2.90 -0.83 23.28
N THR A 322 4.00 -0.10 23.41
CA THR A 322 5.28 -0.61 23.92
C THR A 322 5.16 -1.18 25.33
N ASP A 323 4.52 -0.43 26.23
CA ASP A 323 4.34 -0.86 27.62
C ASP A 323 3.46 -2.09 27.77
N SER A 324 2.46 -2.25 26.88
CA SER A 324 1.58 -3.41 26.90
C SER A 324 2.29 -4.72 26.51
N LEU A 325 3.42 -4.64 25.78
CA LEU A 325 4.26 -5.78 25.45
C LEU A 325 4.97 -6.36 26.69
N GLN A 326 5.37 -5.55 27.66
CA GLN A 326 6.05 -5.99 28.91
C GLN A 326 7.20 -7.00 28.65
N LEU A 327 7.97 -6.78 27.60
CA LEU A 327 9.11 -7.60 27.21
C LEU A 327 10.35 -6.73 27.04
N PRO A 328 11.56 -7.28 27.19
CA PRO A 328 12.78 -6.62 26.74
C PRO A 328 12.65 -6.27 25.26
N LEU A 329 13.01 -5.05 24.88
CA LEU A 329 12.86 -4.55 23.50
C LEU A 329 13.50 -5.48 22.45
N ASP A 330 14.65 -6.08 22.78
CA ASP A 330 15.34 -7.03 21.89
C ASP A 330 14.53 -8.30 21.60
N SER A 331 13.58 -8.63 22.48
CA SER A 331 12.69 -9.79 22.31
C SER A 331 11.43 -9.46 21.50
N VAL A 332 11.24 -8.17 21.14
CA VAL A 332 10.09 -7.71 20.38
C VAL A 332 10.47 -7.64 18.90
N HIS A 333 9.56 -8.09 18.02
CA HIS A 333 9.76 -7.95 16.57
C HIS A 333 10.01 -6.47 16.19
N PRO A 334 10.98 -6.16 15.32
CA PRO A 334 11.41 -4.79 15.00
C PRO A 334 10.26 -3.83 14.68
N VAL A 335 9.24 -4.26 13.94
CA VAL A 335 8.05 -3.43 13.58
C VAL A 335 7.31 -2.90 14.83
N PHE A 336 7.31 -3.65 15.95
CA PHE A 336 6.60 -3.27 17.19
C PHE A 336 7.54 -2.82 18.30
N ARG A 337 8.84 -2.78 18.05
CA ARG A 337 9.85 -2.37 19.04
C ARG A 337 9.72 -0.89 19.40
N TYR A 338 9.57 -0.05 18.38
CA TYR A 338 9.34 1.38 18.50
C TYR A 338 8.14 1.77 17.60
N PRO A 339 6.90 1.57 18.06
CA PRO A 339 5.73 1.83 17.25
C PRO A 339 5.45 3.35 17.15
N PHE A 340 5.74 3.94 16.00
CA PHE A 340 5.32 5.28 15.63
C PHE A 340 3.99 5.23 14.85
N PHE A 341 3.09 4.40 15.32
CA PHE A 341 1.77 4.23 14.74
C PHE A 341 0.74 3.80 15.79
N GLU A 342 -0.52 3.92 15.44
CA GLU A 342 -1.66 3.36 16.16
C GLU A 342 -2.55 2.54 15.24
N ASP A 343 -3.21 1.50 15.77
CA ASP A 343 -4.14 0.67 15.02
C ASP A 343 -5.49 1.38 14.92
N VAL A 344 -5.85 1.78 13.70
CA VAL A 344 -7.11 2.45 13.38
C VAL A 344 -8.01 1.60 12.47
N THR A 345 -7.77 0.31 12.37
CA THR A 345 -8.52 -0.63 11.51
C THR A 345 -10.03 -0.50 11.68
N ARG A 346 -10.49 -0.28 12.91
CA ARG A 346 -11.92 -0.16 13.20
C ARG A 346 -12.59 1.05 12.53
N LEU A 347 -11.85 2.10 12.20
CA LEU A 347 -12.39 3.27 11.47
C LEU A 347 -12.78 2.90 10.03
N TYR A 348 -12.09 1.90 9.46
CA TYR A 348 -12.22 1.49 8.06
C TYR A 348 -13.05 0.23 7.86
N ALA A 349 -13.16 -0.59 8.88
CA ALA A 349 -13.78 -1.92 8.79
C ALA A 349 -14.86 -2.09 9.87
N THR A 350 -15.74 -1.10 10.01
CA THR A 350 -16.74 -1.01 11.09
C THR A 350 -17.55 -2.29 11.28
N ASP A 351 -18.07 -2.85 10.19
CA ASP A 351 -18.91 -4.05 10.21
C ASP A 351 -18.14 -5.33 9.83
N LYS A 352 -16.88 -5.19 9.37
CA LYS A 352 -16.01 -6.27 8.87
C LYS A 352 -14.72 -6.44 9.68
N ALA A 353 -14.62 -5.76 10.82
CA ALA A 353 -13.56 -5.93 11.80
C ALA A 353 -13.99 -6.96 12.85
N PHE A 354 -13.32 -8.11 12.84
CA PHE A 354 -13.64 -9.24 13.68
C PHE A 354 -12.65 -9.41 14.83
N THR A 355 -13.13 -9.97 15.95
CA THR A 355 -12.25 -10.50 16.98
C THR A 355 -11.98 -11.96 16.68
N LEU A 356 -10.73 -12.28 16.37
CA LEU A 356 -10.29 -13.64 16.05
C LEU A 356 -9.77 -14.33 17.32
N SER A 357 -10.24 -15.52 17.61
CA SER A 357 -9.80 -16.32 18.73
C SER A 357 -9.28 -17.67 18.23
N VAL A 358 -7.95 -17.80 18.15
CA VAL A 358 -7.29 -19.02 17.68
C VAL A 358 -6.95 -19.92 18.87
N GLY A 359 -7.67 -21.02 18.97
CA GLY A 359 -7.53 -21.98 20.07
C GLY A 359 -6.31 -22.89 19.92
N LYS A 360 -5.87 -23.46 21.05
CA LYS A 360 -4.72 -24.39 21.16
C LYS A 360 -4.72 -25.52 20.13
N ARG A 361 -5.90 -26.05 19.75
CA ARG A 361 -6.04 -27.14 18.75
C ARG A 361 -5.53 -26.79 17.35
N HIS A 362 -5.44 -25.50 17.02
CA HIS A 362 -4.96 -25.00 15.73
C HIS A 362 -3.49 -24.59 15.75
N LEU A 363 -2.82 -24.76 16.90
CA LEU A 363 -1.39 -24.51 17.01
C LEU A 363 -0.63 -25.77 16.61
N VAL A 364 0.33 -25.60 15.70
CA VAL A 364 1.19 -26.67 15.16
C VAL A 364 2.40 -26.97 16.07
N ARG A 365 2.64 -26.11 17.07
CA ARG A 365 3.66 -26.32 18.10
C ARG A 365 3.24 -25.72 19.44
N HIS A 366 3.96 -26.06 20.48
CA HIS A 366 3.70 -25.55 21.82
C HIS A 366 4.02 -24.05 21.91
N VAL A 367 3.07 -23.28 22.42
CA VAL A 367 3.20 -21.86 22.79
C VAL A 367 2.97 -21.75 24.29
N LYS A 368 3.86 -21.07 25.00
CA LYS A 368 3.77 -20.91 26.45
C LYS A 368 2.74 -19.85 26.81
N ARG A 369 2.05 -20.02 27.94
CA ARG A 369 1.17 -18.98 28.49
C ARG A 369 1.97 -17.69 28.72
N GLY A 370 1.45 -16.56 28.27
CA GLY A 370 2.09 -15.25 28.36
C GLY A 370 3.08 -14.94 27.22
N GLU A 371 3.40 -15.93 26.37
CA GLU A 371 4.23 -15.71 25.18
C GLU A 371 3.54 -14.78 24.19
N VAL A 372 4.29 -13.86 23.55
CA VAL A 372 3.75 -12.96 22.52
C VAL A 372 3.63 -13.73 21.23
N VAL A 373 2.42 -13.71 20.67
CA VAL A 373 2.08 -14.31 19.39
C VAL A 373 1.69 -13.18 18.44
N TYR A 374 2.28 -13.20 17.25
CA TYR A 374 2.01 -12.25 16.20
C TYR A 374 0.99 -12.83 15.21
N ILE A 375 0.01 -12.01 14.81
CA ILE A 375 -0.82 -12.29 13.65
C ILE A 375 -0.14 -11.69 12.43
N CYS A 376 0.03 -12.52 11.41
CA CYS A 376 0.79 -12.18 10.22
C CYS A 376 -0.07 -12.32 8.97
N MET A 377 0.20 -11.49 7.97
CA MET A 377 -0.36 -11.58 6.62
C MET A 377 0.72 -12.05 5.64
N SER A 378 0.29 -12.61 4.52
CA SER A 378 1.22 -13.11 3.51
C SER A 378 1.87 -11.98 2.73
N ASP A 379 3.19 -12.01 2.63
CA ASP A 379 4.00 -11.25 1.70
C ASP A 379 4.79 -12.24 0.83
N ARG A 380 4.18 -12.68 -0.25
CA ARG A 380 4.71 -13.77 -1.09
C ARG A 380 4.94 -15.04 -0.23
N TYR A 381 6.19 -15.50 -0.14
CA TYR A 381 6.61 -16.67 0.65
C TYR A 381 7.02 -16.33 2.11
N ALA A 382 6.80 -15.11 2.54
CA ALA A 382 7.05 -14.64 3.91
C ALA A 382 5.75 -14.28 4.64
N TRP A 383 5.82 -14.24 5.96
CA TRP A 383 4.75 -13.78 6.83
C TRP A 383 5.14 -12.44 7.45
N LYS A 384 4.36 -11.39 7.21
CA LYS A 384 4.57 -10.05 7.74
C LYS A 384 3.66 -9.81 8.94
N PRO A 385 4.20 -9.49 10.12
CA PRO A 385 3.39 -9.31 11.30
C PRO A 385 2.63 -7.98 11.21
N VAL A 386 1.32 -8.04 11.50
CA VAL A 386 0.40 -6.89 11.46
C VAL A 386 -0.30 -6.64 12.78
N GLY A 387 -0.03 -7.47 13.80
CA GLY A 387 -0.57 -7.30 15.14
C GLY A 387 0.02 -8.35 16.08
N TRP A 388 -0.26 -8.20 17.36
CA TRP A 388 0.22 -9.16 18.37
C TRP A 388 -0.78 -9.30 19.52
N THR A 389 -0.66 -10.40 20.25
CA THR A 389 -1.37 -10.65 21.49
C THR A 389 -0.54 -11.53 22.41
N ARG A 390 -0.92 -11.61 23.69
CA ARG A 390 -0.38 -12.62 24.61
C ARG A 390 -1.24 -13.84 24.61
N TYR A 391 -0.64 -15.00 24.42
CA TYR A 391 -1.33 -16.29 24.52
C TYR A 391 -1.78 -16.54 25.97
N ASP A 392 -3.06 -16.78 26.20
CA ASP A 392 -3.61 -16.98 27.54
C ASP A 392 -3.43 -18.40 28.10
N GLY A 393 -2.85 -19.31 27.31
CA GLY A 393 -2.69 -20.74 27.59
C GLY A 393 -3.76 -21.60 26.90
N SER A 394 -4.80 -20.99 26.35
CA SER A 394 -5.89 -21.65 25.63
C SER A 394 -6.11 -21.03 24.25
N ASN A 395 -6.07 -19.71 24.17
CA ASN A 395 -6.34 -18.94 22.94
C ASN A 395 -5.35 -17.80 22.74
N ALA A 396 -5.11 -17.47 21.48
CA ALA A 396 -4.56 -16.20 21.04
C ALA A 396 -5.70 -15.35 20.46
N VAL A 397 -5.97 -14.19 21.08
CA VAL A 397 -7.12 -13.34 20.73
C VAL A 397 -6.64 -12.04 20.10
N PHE A 398 -7.06 -11.78 18.85
CA PHE A 398 -6.72 -10.58 18.09
C PHE A 398 -8.00 -9.79 17.80
N LYS A 399 -7.98 -8.50 18.11
CA LYS A 399 -9.09 -7.58 17.89
C LYS A 399 -8.94 -6.87 16.55
N ASP A 400 -10.06 -6.40 16.03
CA ASP A 400 -10.14 -5.52 14.86
C ASP A 400 -9.36 -6.07 13.65
N CYS A 401 -9.55 -7.36 13.32
CA CYS A 401 -8.98 -7.99 12.13
C CYS A 401 -10.00 -7.98 11.00
N HIS A 402 -9.58 -7.57 9.81
CA HIS A 402 -10.47 -7.54 8.64
C HIS A 402 -10.64 -8.94 8.04
N GLY A 403 -11.86 -9.24 7.54
CA GLY A 403 -12.12 -10.48 6.79
C GLY A 403 -11.70 -10.40 5.32
N GLY A 404 -11.77 -11.54 4.63
CA GLY A 404 -11.45 -11.64 3.19
C GLY A 404 -9.97 -11.82 2.87
N THR A 405 -9.15 -12.22 3.85
CA THR A 405 -7.71 -12.45 3.67
C THR A 405 -7.22 -13.67 4.47
N ILE A 406 -5.97 -14.02 4.24
CA ILE A 406 -5.25 -15.09 4.92
C ILE A 406 -4.36 -14.54 6.03
N TYR A 407 -4.46 -15.18 7.20
CA TYR A 407 -3.58 -14.95 8.35
C TYR A 407 -2.80 -16.21 8.72
N CYS A 408 -1.69 -16.01 9.41
CA CYS A 408 -0.92 -17.06 10.07
C CYS A 408 -0.43 -16.54 11.42
N LEU A 409 -0.42 -17.38 12.46
CA LEU A 409 0.19 -17.01 13.73
C LEU A 409 1.66 -17.40 13.76
N ALA A 410 2.48 -16.52 14.31
CA ALA A 410 3.91 -16.74 14.46
C ALA A 410 4.41 -16.23 15.81
N VAL A 411 5.56 -16.72 16.26
CA VAL A 411 6.34 -16.13 17.35
C VAL A 411 7.66 -15.62 16.80
N TYR A 412 8.22 -14.60 17.43
CA TYR A 412 9.47 -14.00 17.01
C TYR A 412 10.65 -14.68 17.71
N ASP A 413 11.58 -15.20 16.93
CA ASP A 413 12.87 -15.71 17.38
C ASP A 413 13.91 -14.59 17.25
N ALA A 414 14.16 -13.91 18.35
CA ALA A 414 15.10 -12.80 18.40
C ALA A 414 16.57 -13.20 18.13
N ALA A 415 16.93 -14.46 18.40
CA ALA A 415 18.30 -14.93 18.17
C ALA A 415 18.63 -15.06 16.66
N HIS A 416 17.63 -15.30 15.84
CA HIS A 416 17.79 -15.51 14.40
C HIS A 416 17.06 -14.42 13.57
N ASP A 417 16.49 -13.41 14.21
CA ASP A 417 15.71 -12.32 13.60
C ASP A 417 14.66 -12.85 12.61
N LYS A 418 13.85 -13.80 13.05
CA LYS A 418 12.82 -14.43 12.19
C LYS A 418 11.51 -14.69 12.90
N LEU A 419 10.44 -14.77 12.13
CA LEU A 419 9.15 -15.24 12.56
C LEU A 419 9.04 -16.75 12.31
N ASP A 420 8.75 -17.52 13.38
CA ASP A 420 8.45 -18.95 13.29
C ASP A 420 6.95 -19.16 13.37
N PRO A 421 6.29 -19.67 12.30
CA PRO A 421 4.87 -20.01 12.33
C PRO A 421 4.53 -20.98 13.47
N VAL A 422 3.41 -20.68 14.16
CA VAL A 422 2.87 -21.50 15.25
C VAL A 422 1.46 -22.01 14.98
N SER A 423 0.85 -21.61 13.85
CA SER A 423 -0.41 -22.15 13.38
C SER A 423 -0.31 -22.54 11.90
N SER A 424 -1.25 -23.38 11.44
CA SER A 424 -1.58 -23.42 10.02
C SER A 424 -2.14 -22.06 9.59
N PRO A 425 -1.94 -21.63 8.33
CA PRO A 425 -2.61 -20.45 7.81
C PRO A 425 -4.13 -20.63 7.82
N PHE A 426 -4.86 -19.54 7.93
CA PHE A 426 -6.32 -19.58 7.90
C PHE A 426 -6.89 -18.34 7.20
N SER A 427 -7.97 -18.56 6.45
CA SER A 427 -8.77 -17.47 5.92
C SER A 427 -9.77 -16.98 6.97
N VAL A 428 -10.19 -15.73 6.80
CA VAL A 428 -11.27 -15.12 7.58
C VAL A 428 -12.36 -14.67 6.61
N GLY A 429 -13.56 -15.18 6.76
CA GLY A 429 -14.69 -14.84 5.89
C GLY A 429 -15.00 -13.35 5.93
N LYS A 430 -15.14 -12.72 4.75
CA LYS A 430 -15.31 -11.27 4.58
C LYS A 430 -16.56 -10.73 5.31
N GLU A 431 -17.65 -11.49 5.30
CA GLU A 431 -18.94 -11.03 5.82
C GLU A 431 -19.29 -11.58 7.22
N ASN A 432 -18.64 -12.66 7.65
CA ASN A 432 -19.04 -13.39 8.87
C ASN A 432 -17.88 -13.68 9.83
N GLY A 433 -16.64 -13.34 9.47
CA GLY A 433 -15.46 -13.59 10.30
C GLY A 433 -15.13 -15.07 10.55
N LYS A 434 -15.78 -16.01 9.83
CA LYS A 434 -15.54 -17.44 10.00
C LYS A 434 -14.11 -17.78 9.59
N MET A 435 -13.38 -18.45 10.47
CA MET A 435 -12.03 -18.92 10.20
C MET A 435 -12.07 -20.31 9.53
N GLU A 436 -11.28 -20.49 8.47
CA GLU A 436 -11.03 -21.78 7.81
C GLU A 436 -9.52 -22.01 7.74
N PHE A 437 -9.05 -23.12 8.35
CA PHE A 437 -7.63 -23.43 8.44
C PHE A 437 -7.18 -24.29 7.25
N TYR A 438 -6.03 -23.95 6.65
CA TYR A 438 -5.44 -24.68 5.53
C TYR A 438 -4.40 -25.67 6.04
N GLU A 439 -4.76 -26.94 6.05
CA GLU A 439 -3.89 -28.04 6.45
C GLU A 439 -3.70 -28.97 5.25
N ALA A 440 -2.46 -29.00 4.74
CA ALA A 440 -2.10 -29.88 3.63
C ALA A 440 -2.38 -31.35 3.99
N ARG A 441 -3.35 -31.97 3.31
CA ARG A 441 -3.77 -33.37 3.55
C ARG A 441 -2.82 -34.34 2.87
N GLU A 442 -2.87 -35.60 3.27
CA GLU A 442 -2.18 -36.70 2.56
C GLU A 442 -2.87 -37.03 1.22
N GLU A 443 -4.18 -36.79 1.12
CA GLU A 443 -4.91 -36.89 -0.13
C GLU A 443 -4.40 -35.86 -1.13
N THR A 444 -4.17 -36.29 -2.36
CA THR A 444 -3.58 -35.46 -3.41
C THR A 444 -4.51 -35.30 -4.60
N GLU A 445 -4.25 -34.30 -5.41
CA GLU A 445 -4.92 -34.05 -6.67
C GLU A 445 -3.94 -33.50 -7.72
N ASP A 446 -4.33 -33.63 -8.98
CA ASP A 446 -3.60 -33.00 -10.08
C ASP A 446 -4.14 -31.58 -10.29
N VAL A 447 -3.24 -30.59 -10.34
CA VAL A 447 -3.62 -29.18 -10.47
C VAL A 447 -3.14 -28.60 -11.80
N VAL A 448 -4.04 -27.90 -12.49
CA VAL A 448 -3.73 -27.14 -13.71
C VAL A 448 -3.64 -25.68 -13.38
N LEU A 449 -2.46 -25.09 -13.55
CA LEU A 449 -2.19 -23.70 -13.20
C LEU A 449 -2.06 -22.85 -14.47
N LEU A 450 -2.74 -21.70 -14.49
CA LEU A 450 -2.79 -20.77 -15.61
C LEU A 450 -2.10 -19.43 -15.31
N SER A 451 -1.91 -19.11 -14.02
CA SER A 451 -1.35 -17.84 -13.59
C SER A 451 -0.58 -17.99 -12.27
N LYS A 452 0.27 -17.02 -11.97
CA LYS A 452 1.02 -16.91 -10.70
C LYS A 452 0.45 -15.82 -9.77
N PHE A 453 -0.46 -15.00 -10.32
CA PHE A 453 -1.02 -13.84 -9.63
C PHE A 453 -2.37 -13.47 -10.26
N GLY A 454 -3.40 -13.20 -9.45
CA GLY A 454 -4.77 -13.04 -9.95
C GLY A 454 -5.32 -11.61 -9.97
N MET A 455 -5.14 -10.86 -8.92
CA MET A 455 -5.98 -9.74 -8.53
C MET A 455 -6.14 -8.57 -9.53
N LEU A 456 -5.05 -7.92 -9.91
CA LEU A 456 -5.14 -6.79 -10.86
C LEU A 456 -5.42 -7.27 -12.29
N GLY A 457 -5.07 -8.55 -12.58
CA GLY A 457 -5.45 -9.22 -13.82
C GLY A 457 -6.95 -9.26 -13.99
N GLU A 458 -7.71 -9.68 -13.00
CA GLU A 458 -9.19 -9.77 -13.10
C GLU A 458 -9.84 -8.42 -13.38
N PHE A 459 -9.36 -7.34 -12.79
CA PHE A 459 -9.85 -5.98 -13.07
C PHE A 459 -9.65 -5.62 -14.55
N PHE A 460 -8.46 -5.82 -15.12
CA PHE A 460 -8.20 -5.52 -16.52
C PHE A 460 -8.84 -6.54 -17.46
N LEU A 461 -8.87 -7.81 -17.07
CA LEU A 461 -9.50 -8.88 -17.84
C LEU A 461 -11.00 -8.65 -17.97
N GLY A 462 -11.66 -8.20 -16.92
CA GLY A 462 -13.09 -7.87 -16.88
C GLY A 462 -13.47 -6.75 -17.86
N ARG A 463 -12.56 -5.81 -18.14
CA ARG A 463 -12.77 -4.73 -19.11
C ARG A 463 -12.94 -5.19 -20.55
N MET A 464 -12.64 -6.44 -20.87
CA MET A 464 -12.86 -7.02 -22.20
C MET A 464 -14.24 -7.65 -22.38
N VAL A 465 -14.98 -7.93 -21.29
CA VAL A 465 -16.30 -8.57 -21.38
C VAL A 465 -17.28 -7.64 -22.09
N ASN A 466 -17.99 -8.19 -23.10
CA ASN A 466 -18.82 -7.49 -24.09
C ASN A 466 -18.01 -6.70 -25.16
N GLY A 467 -16.69 -6.78 -25.18
CA GLY A 467 -15.89 -6.33 -26.31
C GLY A 467 -16.14 -7.20 -27.56
N VAL A 468 -15.99 -6.61 -28.73
CA VAL A 468 -16.30 -7.26 -30.00
C VAL A 468 -15.14 -7.20 -30.98
N PHE A 469 -14.91 -8.29 -31.71
CA PHE A 469 -14.11 -8.27 -32.92
C PHE A 469 -15.05 -8.14 -34.12
N GLU A 470 -14.76 -7.21 -35.01
CA GLU A 470 -15.61 -6.81 -36.13
C GLU A 470 -14.86 -6.86 -37.45
N GLY A 471 -15.58 -7.19 -38.53
CA GLY A 471 -15.13 -7.12 -39.92
C GLY A 471 -15.98 -6.16 -40.74
N SER A 472 -15.35 -5.38 -41.63
CA SER A 472 -16.02 -4.43 -42.51
C SER A 472 -15.30 -4.31 -43.86
N ASN A 473 -16.02 -3.85 -44.87
CA ASN A 473 -15.45 -3.43 -46.14
C ASN A 473 -15.45 -1.91 -46.32
N SER A 474 -15.80 -1.17 -45.23
CA SER A 474 -15.72 0.27 -45.17
C SER A 474 -14.86 0.68 -43.94
N PRO A 475 -13.94 1.65 -44.10
CA PRO A 475 -13.09 2.11 -43.00
C PRO A 475 -13.87 2.77 -41.84
N SER A 476 -15.10 3.19 -42.09
CA SER A 476 -15.97 3.79 -41.07
C SER A 476 -16.69 2.77 -40.18
N PHE A 477 -16.64 1.48 -40.52
CA PHE A 477 -17.36 0.41 -39.83
C PHE A 477 -18.87 0.66 -39.67
N LYS A 478 -19.48 1.52 -40.49
CA LYS A 478 -20.94 1.75 -40.50
C LYS A 478 -21.70 0.48 -40.89
N GLN A 479 -21.15 -0.28 -41.84
CA GLN A 479 -21.61 -1.62 -42.19
C GLN A 479 -20.55 -2.59 -41.73
N LYS A 480 -20.86 -3.43 -40.75
CA LYS A 480 -19.94 -4.35 -40.12
C LYS A 480 -20.62 -5.63 -39.70
N ASP A 481 -19.88 -6.71 -39.67
CA ASP A 481 -20.29 -7.99 -39.09
C ASP A 481 -19.53 -8.22 -37.77
N THR A 482 -20.18 -8.78 -36.76
CA THR A 482 -19.51 -9.25 -35.54
C THR A 482 -18.86 -10.60 -35.81
N LEU A 483 -17.55 -10.66 -35.69
CA LEU A 483 -16.76 -11.90 -35.84
C LEU A 483 -16.67 -12.69 -34.54
N LEU A 484 -16.59 -11.97 -33.41
CA LEU A 484 -16.51 -12.56 -32.08
C LEU A 484 -17.06 -11.54 -31.05
N LEU A 485 -17.87 -12.03 -30.12
CA LEU A 485 -18.26 -11.31 -28.89
C LEU A 485 -17.62 -12.00 -27.69
N ILE A 486 -16.87 -11.27 -26.89
CA ILE A 486 -16.26 -11.75 -25.66
C ILE A 486 -17.34 -11.79 -24.58
N ARG A 487 -17.73 -12.99 -24.12
CA ARG A 487 -18.83 -13.18 -23.15
C ARG A 487 -18.34 -13.40 -21.72
N GLU A 488 -17.11 -13.88 -21.57
CA GLU A 488 -16.53 -14.26 -20.28
C GLU A 488 -15.18 -13.59 -20.09
N ILE A 489 -14.75 -13.46 -18.84
CA ILE A 489 -13.42 -12.95 -18.50
C ILE A 489 -12.36 -13.89 -19.10
N PRO A 490 -11.41 -13.39 -19.92
CA PRO A 490 -10.35 -14.21 -20.46
C PRO A 490 -9.46 -14.79 -19.37
N GLY A 491 -9.44 -16.10 -19.21
CA GLY A 491 -8.69 -16.78 -18.13
C GLY A 491 -7.29 -17.27 -18.53
N ARG A 492 -6.81 -16.91 -19.73
CA ARG A 492 -5.52 -17.36 -20.29
C ARG A 492 -4.78 -16.23 -20.95
N LEU A 493 -3.45 -16.38 -21.08
CA LEU A 493 -2.63 -15.41 -21.80
C LEU A 493 -3.15 -15.23 -23.24
N CYS A 494 -3.37 -16.32 -23.96
CA CYS A 494 -3.87 -16.28 -25.35
C CYS A 494 -5.17 -17.05 -25.46
N THR A 495 -6.21 -16.40 -25.94
CA THR A 495 -7.49 -17.02 -26.28
C THR A 495 -7.61 -17.15 -27.80
N MET A 496 -7.83 -18.37 -28.28
CA MET A 496 -8.03 -18.68 -29.71
C MET A 496 -9.49 -19.04 -29.98
N VAL A 497 -10.08 -18.35 -30.93
CA VAL A 497 -11.47 -18.60 -31.35
C VAL A 497 -11.54 -18.80 -32.87
N LYS A 498 -12.17 -19.89 -33.33
CA LYS A 498 -12.50 -20.07 -34.74
C LYS A 498 -13.70 -19.19 -35.09
N THR A 499 -13.65 -18.56 -36.26
CA THR A 499 -14.69 -17.71 -36.76
C THR A 499 -15.31 -18.27 -38.03
N ASP A 500 -16.51 -17.79 -38.40
CA ASP A 500 -17.08 -18.09 -39.71
C ASP A 500 -16.34 -17.34 -40.81
N SER A 501 -15.64 -18.09 -41.67
CA SER A 501 -14.84 -17.56 -42.77
C SER A 501 -15.62 -17.44 -44.11
N SER A 502 -16.94 -17.49 -44.06
CA SER A 502 -17.79 -17.40 -45.27
C SER A 502 -17.71 -16.04 -45.98
N LYS A 503 -17.43 -14.97 -45.23
CA LYS A 503 -17.30 -13.59 -45.73
C LYS A 503 -15.86 -13.12 -45.71
N ALA A 504 -15.53 -12.17 -46.58
CA ALA A 504 -14.20 -11.55 -46.62
C ALA A 504 -14.28 -10.05 -46.32
N TYR A 505 -13.33 -9.55 -45.55
CA TYR A 505 -13.26 -8.20 -45.04
C TYR A 505 -11.90 -7.55 -45.33
N ARG A 506 -11.91 -6.26 -45.68
CA ARG A 506 -10.69 -5.47 -45.82
C ARG A 506 -10.27 -4.88 -44.47
N TYR A 507 -11.26 -4.46 -43.62
CA TYR A 507 -11.01 -3.84 -42.33
C TYR A 507 -11.45 -4.77 -41.23
N VAL A 508 -10.59 -4.97 -40.24
CA VAL A 508 -10.88 -5.78 -39.03
C VAL A 508 -10.47 -4.98 -37.81
N ARG A 509 -11.20 -5.14 -36.71
CA ARG A 509 -10.84 -4.46 -35.43
C ARG A 509 -11.34 -5.22 -34.23
N TYR A 510 -10.70 -4.95 -33.07
CA TYR A 510 -11.28 -5.07 -31.75
C TYR A 510 -11.89 -3.73 -31.37
N TYR A 511 -13.11 -3.75 -30.85
CA TYR A 511 -13.80 -2.59 -30.31
C TYR A 511 -14.16 -2.89 -28.85
N GLY A 512 -13.59 -2.10 -27.91
CA GLY A 512 -13.78 -2.28 -26.47
C GLY A 512 -15.23 -1.98 -26.04
N PRO A 513 -15.72 -2.62 -24.98
CA PRO A 513 -17.05 -2.33 -24.42
C PRO A 513 -17.09 -0.96 -23.76
N ALA A 514 -18.28 -0.46 -23.48
CA ALA A 514 -18.47 0.75 -22.65
C ALA A 514 -17.81 0.56 -21.27
N GLY A 515 -17.08 1.56 -20.80
CA GLY A 515 -16.28 1.48 -19.57
C GLY A 515 -15.01 0.63 -19.65
N GLY A 516 -14.69 0.07 -20.83
CA GLY A 516 -13.58 -0.85 -21.02
C GLY A 516 -12.25 -0.23 -21.43
N TYR A 517 -12.22 1.06 -21.73
CA TYR A 517 -11.00 1.81 -22.17
C TYR A 517 -10.27 1.16 -23.35
N GLY A 518 -10.95 0.33 -24.16
CA GLY A 518 -10.33 -0.39 -25.25
C GLY A 518 -9.23 -1.39 -24.83
N ASN A 519 -9.17 -1.79 -23.57
CA ASN A 519 -8.08 -2.59 -22.99
C ASN A 519 -7.92 -3.93 -23.71
N ILE A 520 -6.73 -4.13 -24.27
CA ILE A 520 -6.26 -5.37 -24.90
C ILE A 520 -4.72 -5.28 -25.03
N SER A 521 -4.01 -6.41 -24.94
CA SER A 521 -2.56 -6.47 -25.22
C SER A 521 -2.29 -6.80 -26.67
N GLU A 522 -2.82 -7.91 -27.18
CA GLU A 522 -2.53 -8.38 -28.53
C GLU A 522 -3.76 -8.89 -29.25
N ALA A 523 -3.83 -8.71 -30.57
CA ALA A 523 -4.84 -9.30 -31.44
C ALA A 523 -4.23 -9.79 -32.76
N GLY A 524 -4.53 -11.02 -33.12
CA GLY A 524 -4.15 -11.62 -34.41
C GLY A 524 -5.38 -12.10 -35.16
N PHE A 525 -5.49 -11.73 -36.45
CA PHE A 525 -6.49 -12.23 -37.39
C PHE A 525 -5.82 -13.17 -38.37
N TYR A 526 -6.40 -14.34 -38.63
CA TYR A 526 -5.84 -15.39 -39.45
C TYR A 526 -6.83 -15.79 -40.53
N SER A 527 -6.34 -16.06 -41.76
CA SER A 527 -7.23 -16.42 -42.91
C SER A 527 -7.92 -17.74 -42.68
N SER A 528 -7.25 -18.71 -42.04
CA SER A 528 -7.83 -20.01 -41.72
C SER A 528 -7.53 -20.43 -40.27
N ALA A 529 -8.25 -21.43 -39.79
CA ALA A 529 -8.04 -21.97 -38.43
C ALA A 529 -6.65 -22.60 -38.24
N ASN A 530 -6.00 -23.05 -39.32
CA ASN A 530 -4.71 -23.73 -39.28
C ASN A 530 -3.51 -22.81 -39.50
N ASP A 531 -3.74 -21.55 -39.88
CA ASP A 531 -2.66 -20.62 -40.14
C ASP A 531 -1.92 -20.27 -38.82
N THR A 532 -0.59 -20.17 -38.90
CA THR A 532 0.29 -19.83 -37.79
C THR A 532 0.78 -18.39 -37.84
N VAL A 533 0.64 -17.71 -38.98
CA VAL A 533 1.05 -16.32 -39.18
C VAL A 533 -0.21 -15.46 -39.28
N PRO A 534 -0.34 -14.41 -38.48
CA PRO A 534 -1.46 -13.50 -38.55
C PRO A 534 -1.43 -12.67 -39.83
N LEU A 535 -2.59 -12.24 -40.31
CA LEU A 535 -2.73 -11.29 -41.41
C LEU A 535 -2.07 -9.97 -41.01
N ALA A 536 -1.24 -9.43 -41.91
CA ALA A 536 -0.62 -8.12 -41.75
C ALA A 536 -1.49 -7.02 -42.40
N GLY A 537 -1.41 -5.81 -41.86
CA GLY A 537 -2.13 -4.66 -42.40
C GLY A 537 -1.62 -3.33 -41.80
N LYS A 538 -2.15 -2.22 -42.30
CA LYS A 538 -1.90 -0.93 -41.70
C LYS A 538 -2.70 -0.82 -40.39
N VAL A 539 -2.02 -0.54 -39.30
CA VAL A 539 -2.68 -0.36 -37.99
C VAL A 539 -3.55 0.89 -37.99
N LEU A 540 -4.76 0.75 -37.44
CA LEU A 540 -5.77 1.79 -37.34
C LEU A 540 -6.30 1.88 -35.91
N GLY A 541 -6.69 3.09 -35.49
CA GLY A 541 -7.30 3.35 -34.19
C GLY A 541 -7.84 4.78 -34.12
N PRO A 542 -8.45 5.20 -33.00
CA PRO A 542 -8.89 6.57 -32.78
C PRO A 542 -7.68 7.50 -32.60
N GLU A 543 -7.81 8.75 -33.07
CA GLU A 543 -6.72 9.74 -33.04
C GLU A 543 -6.16 9.94 -31.62
N ASP A 544 -7.03 10.05 -30.63
CA ASP A 544 -6.67 10.24 -29.21
C ASP A 544 -5.99 9.00 -28.58
N GLY A 545 -5.99 7.85 -29.25
CA GLY A 545 -5.36 6.60 -28.79
C GLY A 545 -4.01 6.31 -29.44
N ALA A 546 -3.45 7.23 -30.21
CA ALA A 546 -2.21 7.03 -30.99
C ALA A 546 -0.93 7.32 -30.18
N ALA A 547 -1.03 8.08 -29.08
CA ALA A 547 0.12 8.57 -28.32
C ALA A 547 0.33 7.82 -26.99
N GLY A 548 1.56 7.87 -26.48
CA GLY A 548 1.93 7.32 -25.18
C GLY A 548 2.26 5.83 -25.18
N ASP A 549 2.62 5.33 -24.01
CA ASP A 549 3.10 3.95 -23.81
C ASP A 549 2.01 2.89 -23.98
N HIS A 550 0.74 3.29 -24.00
CA HIS A 550 -0.43 2.43 -24.13
C HIS A 550 -1.25 2.73 -25.38
N SER A 551 -0.58 3.00 -26.49
CA SER A 551 -1.23 3.30 -27.77
C SER A 551 -1.83 2.04 -28.42
N TYR A 552 -2.77 2.24 -29.36
CA TYR A 552 -3.37 1.12 -30.11
C TYR A 552 -2.37 0.38 -31.02
N PHE A 553 -1.18 0.94 -31.27
CA PHE A 553 -0.11 0.25 -32.02
C PHE A 553 0.38 -1.00 -31.27
N ASN A 554 0.33 -0.98 -29.93
CA ASN A 554 0.73 -2.09 -29.09
C ASN A 554 -0.09 -3.36 -29.31
N VAL A 555 -1.31 -3.24 -29.90
CA VAL A 555 -2.20 -4.40 -30.11
C VAL A 555 -1.69 -5.33 -31.20
N PHE A 556 -0.71 -4.90 -32.02
CA PHE A 556 -0.19 -5.63 -33.18
C PHE A 556 1.35 -5.60 -33.21
N ASP A 557 2.02 -5.40 -32.07
CA ASP A 557 3.49 -5.30 -32.00
C ASP A 557 4.18 -6.64 -31.72
N GLY A 558 3.42 -7.69 -31.42
CA GLY A 558 3.91 -9.04 -31.11
C GLY A 558 4.35 -9.22 -29.67
N HIS A 559 4.10 -8.23 -28.80
CA HIS A 559 4.49 -8.24 -27.39
C HIS A 559 3.28 -8.34 -26.47
N THR A 560 3.12 -9.47 -25.80
CA THR A 560 1.97 -9.71 -24.90
C THR A 560 2.02 -8.95 -23.57
N ASP A 561 3.11 -8.26 -23.28
CA ASP A 561 3.35 -7.43 -22.09
C ASP A 561 3.14 -5.93 -22.34
N THR A 562 3.04 -5.50 -23.59
CA THR A 562 2.52 -4.19 -23.98
C THR A 562 0.98 -4.20 -24.01
N SER A 563 0.34 -3.06 -23.95
CA SER A 563 -1.13 -3.01 -24.00
C SER A 563 -1.65 -1.67 -24.51
N TYR A 564 -2.87 -1.71 -25.02
CA TYR A 564 -3.67 -0.55 -25.32
C TYR A 564 -4.52 -0.14 -24.12
N ASP A 565 -4.55 1.17 -23.85
CA ASP A 565 -5.41 1.78 -22.83
C ASP A 565 -5.90 3.13 -23.39
N TYR A 566 -7.14 3.18 -23.87
CA TYR A 566 -7.70 4.38 -24.46
C TYR A 566 -7.94 5.44 -23.38
N PRO A 567 -7.68 6.74 -23.63
CA PRO A 567 -7.81 7.79 -22.62
C PRO A 567 -9.23 7.95 -22.04
N PHE A 568 -10.26 7.53 -22.80
CA PHE A 568 -11.66 7.65 -22.39
C PHE A 568 -12.27 6.26 -22.14
N ALA A 569 -13.26 6.23 -21.24
CA ALA A 569 -13.93 4.98 -20.86
C ALA A 569 -14.55 4.25 -22.07
N ASP A 570 -15.05 5.00 -23.03
CA ASP A 570 -15.78 4.53 -24.19
C ASP A 570 -15.10 4.89 -25.50
N GLY A 571 -15.32 4.08 -26.55
CA GLY A 571 -14.85 4.37 -27.89
C GLY A 571 -13.45 3.89 -28.24
N GLY A 572 -12.74 3.21 -27.30
CA GLY A 572 -11.44 2.62 -27.58
C GLY A 572 -11.53 1.43 -28.55
N TRP A 573 -10.71 1.44 -29.60
CA TRP A 573 -10.61 0.36 -30.57
C TRP A 573 -9.24 0.31 -31.24
N ALA A 574 -8.84 -0.88 -31.70
CA ALA A 574 -7.63 -1.10 -32.49
C ALA A 574 -7.92 -2.04 -33.67
N GLY A 575 -7.41 -1.78 -34.84
CA GLY A 575 -7.73 -2.56 -36.03
C GLY A 575 -6.66 -2.52 -37.12
N LEU A 576 -6.93 -3.24 -38.21
CA LEU A 576 -6.07 -3.33 -39.39
C LEU A 576 -6.84 -3.00 -40.68
N ASP A 577 -6.22 -2.23 -41.59
CA ASP A 577 -6.54 -2.23 -43.01
C ASP A 577 -5.66 -3.31 -43.70
N LEU A 578 -6.25 -4.38 -44.08
CA LEU A 578 -5.56 -5.52 -44.75
C LEU A 578 -5.17 -5.23 -46.20
N GLY A 579 -5.51 -4.03 -46.73
CA GLY A 579 -5.28 -3.62 -48.11
C GLY A 579 -6.28 -4.21 -49.10
N GLU A 580 -6.67 -5.47 -48.93
CA GLU A 580 -7.66 -6.16 -49.72
C GLU A 580 -8.59 -7.02 -48.86
N ARG A 581 -9.65 -7.55 -49.41
CA ARG A 581 -10.59 -8.41 -48.67
C ARG A 581 -9.94 -9.77 -48.39
N LYS A 582 -9.93 -10.14 -47.09
CA LYS A 582 -9.44 -11.44 -46.61
C LYS A 582 -10.54 -12.16 -45.81
N HIS A 583 -10.57 -13.46 -45.92
CA HIS A 583 -11.36 -14.31 -45.01
C HIS A 583 -10.72 -14.31 -43.63
N ILE A 584 -11.54 -14.38 -42.59
CA ILE A 584 -11.05 -14.46 -41.21
C ILE A 584 -11.57 -15.80 -40.63
N GLY A 585 -10.70 -16.79 -40.54
CA GLY A 585 -11.05 -18.12 -40.03
C GLY A 585 -10.70 -18.36 -38.57
N LYS A 586 -9.86 -17.46 -37.99
CA LYS A 586 -9.47 -17.54 -36.59
C LYS A 586 -9.07 -16.17 -36.07
N ILE A 587 -9.41 -15.91 -34.81
CA ILE A 587 -8.94 -14.77 -34.03
C ILE A 587 -8.18 -15.30 -32.81
N VAL A 588 -7.00 -14.74 -32.53
CA VAL A 588 -6.24 -14.97 -31.31
C VAL A 588 -6.08 -13.64 -30.61
N TYR A 589 -6.38 -13.56 -29.34
CA TYR A 589 -6.21 -12.34 -28.58
C TYR A 589 -5.62 -12.58 -27.20
N THR A 590 -4.89 -11.58 -26.70
CA THR A 590 -4.29 -11.52 -25.36
C THR A 590 -4.93 -10.36 -24.60
N PRO A 591 -5.53 -10.61 -23.45
CA PRO A 591 -6.05 -9.54 -22.60
C PRO A 591 -4.90 -8.69 -22.04
N ARG A 592 -5.21 -7.45 -21.68
CA ARG A 592 -4.28 -6.65 -20.88
C ARG A 592 -3.93 -7.40 -19.61
N ASN A 593 -2.66 -7.57 -19.36
CA ASN A 593 -2.13 -8.32 -18.22
C ASN A 593 -0.92 -7.61 -17.62
N ARG A 594 -0.41 -8.11 -16.51
CA ARG A 594 0.79 -7.62 -15.82
C ARG A 594 1.80 -8.77 -15.64
N ASP A 595 1.99 -9.57 -16.66
CA ASP A 595 2.85 -10.74 -16.60
C ASP A 595 2.40 -11.79 -15.56
N ASN A 596 1.10 -11.87 -15.32
CA ASN A 596 0.52 -12.76 -14.31
C ASN A 596 0.23 -14.18 -14.83
N PHE A 597 0.17 -14.38 -16.15
CA PHE A 597 -0.11 -15.67 -16.75
C PHE A 597 1.13 -16.57 -16.87
N VAL A 598 0.89 -17.88 -16.94
CA VAL A 598 1.91 -18.85 -17.31
C VAL A 598 2.34 -18.60 -18.75
N ARG A 599 3.65 -18.55 -19.00
CA ARG A 599 4.26 -18.33 -20.31
C ARG A 599 5.07 -19.54 -20.73
N LYS A 600 4.87 -19.97 -21.97
CA LYS A 600 5.67 -21.05 -22.57
C LYS A 600 7.14 -20.68 -22.56
N GLY A 601 7.98 -21.62 -22.09
CA GLY A 601 9.44 -21.47 -22.02
C GLY A 601 9.96 -21.03 -20.66
N ASP A 602 9.13 -20.41 -19.81
CA ASP A 602 9.54 -19.98 -18.48
C ASP A 602 9.58 -21.15 -17.49
N LEU A 603 10.50 -21.09 -16.53
CA LEU A 603 10.68 -22.08 -15.49
C LEU A 603 9.88 -21.68 -14.25
N TYR A 604 9.02 -22.56 -13.80
CA TYR A 604 8.17 -22.36 -12.64
C TYR A 604 8.48 -23.34 -11.51
N GLU A 605 8.26 -22.89 -10.27
CA GLU A 605 8.36 -23.71 -9.07
C GLU A 605 7.08 -23.57 -8.25
N LEU A 606 6.38 -24.70 -8.04
CA LEU A 606 5.23 -24.75 -7.14
C LEU A 606 5.70 -24.95 -5.71
N TRP A 607 5.16 -24.14 -4.82
CA TRP A 607 5.38 -24.23 -3.37
C TRP A 607 4.07 -24.59 -2.67
N VAL A 608 4.19 -25.36 -1.60
CA VAL A 608 3.09 -25.80 -0.74
C VAL A 608 3.34 -25.28 0.68
N CYS A 609 2.33 -24.67 1.28
CA CYS A 609 2.37 -24.28 2.68
C CYS A 609 2.01 -25.47 3.60
N ARG A 610 2.92 -25.86 4.49
CA ARG A 610 2.71 -26.85 5.53
C ARG A 610 3.03 -26.26 6.89
N GLU A 611 2.08 -26.27 7.80
CA GLU A 611 2.25 -25.73 9.16
C GLU A 611 2.77 -24.28 9.16
N GLY A 612 2.26 -23.43 8.25
CA GLY A 612 2.68 -22.05 8.07
C GLY A 612 4.03 -21.85 7.38
N LYS A 613 4.74 -22.91 6.99
CA LYS A 613 6.04 -22.86 6.32
C LYS A 613 5.91 -23.21 4.84
N TRP A 614 6.44 -22.37 3.99
CA TRP A 614 6.51 -22.61 2.56
C TRP A 614 7.61 -23.62 2.23
N ARG A 615 7.29 -24.63 1.42
CA ARG A 615 8.23 -25.65 0.96
C ARG A 615 8.11 -25.84 -0.54
N PRO A 616 9.24 -25.91 -1.29
CA PRO A 616 9.19 -26.24 -2.71
C PRO A 616 8.60 -27.64 -2.89
N PHE A 617 7.70 -27.77 -3.85
CA PHE A 617 7.04 -29.03 -4.18
C PHE A 617 7.62 -29.63 -5.48
N ALA A 618 7.59 -28.88 -6.59
CA ALA A 618 8.09 -29.32 -7.88
C ALA A 618 8.46 -28.16 -8.78
N ARG A 619 9.36 -28.39 -9.73
CA ARG A 619 9.74 -27.43 -10.78
C ARG A 619 9.33 -27.97 -12.15
N GLN A 620 8.91 -27.06 -13.04
CA GLN A 620 8.53 -27.39 -14.39
C GLN A 620 8.76 -26.21 -15.33
N THR A 621 9.36 -26.47 -16.51
CA THR A 621 9.34 -25.50 -17.62
C THR A 621 8.01 -25.62 -18.36
N ALA A 622 7.33 -24.49 -18.56
CA ALA A 622 6.05 -24.48 -19.25
C ALA A 622 6.21 -24.80 -20.74
N THR A 623 5.50 -25.81 -21.23
CA THR A 623 5.45 -26.16 -22.64
C THR A 623 4.28 -25.50 -23.38
N SER A 624 3.34 -24.92 -22.66
CA SER A 624 2.18 -24.18 -23.14
C SER A 624 1.87 -23.00 -22.20
N ASP A 625 0.69 -22.40 -22.31
CA ASP A 625 0.15 -21.38 -21.40
C ASP A 625 -0.46 -21.95 -20.10
N SER A 626 -0.08 -23.18 -19.75
CA SER A 626 -0.53 -23.86 -18.54
C SER A 626 0.53 -24.84 -18.02
N LEU A 627 0.44 -25.14 -16.72
CA LEU A 627 1.30 -26.10 -16.02
C LEU A 627 0.42 -27.17 -15.38
N LEU A 628 0.81 -28.43 -15.51
CA LEU A 628 0.18 -29.55 -14.83
C LEU A 628 1.12 -30.08 -13.73
N PHE A 629 0.77 -29.88 -12.46
CA PHE A 629 1.46 -30.52 -11.35
C PHE A 629 0.62 -31.68 -10.81
N LYS A 630 1.23 -32.85 -10.71
CA LYS A 630 0.58 -34.07 -10.23
C LYS A 630 0.82 -34.32 -8.75
N GLY A 631 -0.18 -34.87 -8.08
CA GLY A 631 -0.04 -35.31 -6.70
C GLY A 631 0.12 -34.19 -5.68
N VAL A 632 -0.44 -33.02 -5.94
CA VAL A 632 -0.40 -31.86 -5.02
C VAL A 632 -1.34 -32.15 -3.82
N PRO A 633 -0.90 -31.89 -2.57
CA PRO A 633 -1.74 -32.09 -1.40
C PRO A 633 -3.01 -31.24 -1.46
N LYS A 634 -4.16 -31.86 -1.22
CA LYS A 634 -5.43 -31.13 -1.09
C LYS A 634 -5.47 -30.26 0.15
N HIS A 635 -6.32 -29.24 0.13
CA HIS A 635 -6.57 -28.33 1.24
C HIS A 635 -5.30 -27.60 1.73
N ALA A 636 -4.38 -27.35 0.82
CA ALA A 636 -3.15 -26.60 1.08
C ALA A 636 -3.22 -25.22 0.42
N LEU A 637 -2.56 -24.25 1.02
CA LEU A 637 -2.21 -23.03 0.30
C LEU A 637 -1.02 -23.29 -0.60
N LEU A 638 -1.11 -22.76 -1.80
CA LEU A 638 -0.15 -22.89 -2.87
C LEU A 638 0.41 -21.53 -3.27
N LEU A 639 1.62 -21.54 -3.83
CA LEU A 639 2.25 -20.37 -4.42
C LEU A 639 3.04 -20.80 -5.63
N LEU A 640 2.80 -20.19 -6.79
CA LEU A 640 3.52 -20.46 -8.01
C LEU A 640 4.57 -19.37 -8.24
N ARG A 641 5.85 -19.77 -8.27
CA ARG A 641 6.98 -18.88 -8.52
C ARG A 641 7.40 -18.99 -9.98
N ASP A 642 7.67 -17.85 -10.59
CA ASP A 642 8.30 -17.73 -11.89
C ASP A 642 9.80 -17.46 -11.70
N LEU A 643 10.64 -18.46 -11.95
CA LEU A 643 12.09 -18.36 -11.76
C LEU A 643 12.80 -17.68 -12.95
N SER A 644 12.09 -17.48 -14.07
CA SER A 644 12.60 -16.80 -15.26
C SER A 644 12.41 -15.29 -15.19
N ARG A 645 11.26 -14.82 -14.66
CA ARG A 645 10.89 -13.40 -14.67
C ARG A 645 10.84 -12.78 -13.28
N GLY A 646 10.65 -13.56 -12.22
CA GLY A 646 10.72 -13.11 -10.83
C GLY A 646 9.66 -12.09 -10.41
N GLU A 647 8.52 -12.07 -11.10
CA GLU A 647 7.45 -11.10 -10.86
C GLU A 647 6.54 -11.44 -9.67
N ALA A 648 5.57 -10.57 -9.39
CA ALA A 648 4.68 -10.68 -8.24
C ALA A 648 3.94 -12.03 -8.21
N GLU A 649 4.14 -12.77 -7.13
CA GLU A 649 3.55 -14.06 -6.86
C GLU A 649 2.51 -13.92 -5.75
N ARG A 650 1.36 -14.59 -5.85
CA ARG A 650 0.32 -14.52 -4.83
C ARG A 650 -0.13 -15.91 -4.43
N LEU A 651 -0.38 -16.10 -3.14
CA LEU A 651 -0.89 -17.36 -2.62
C LEU A 651 -2.34 -17.62 -3.08
N PHE A 652 -2.64 -18.88 -3.30
CA PHE A 652 -3.96 -19.34 -3.72
C PHE A 652 -4.29 -20.72 -3.11
N GLU A 653 -5.56 -21.06 -3.08
CA GLU A 653 -6.03 -22.43 -2.95
C GLU A 653 -6.44 -22.97 -4.32
N TYR A 654 -6.32 -24.30 -4.50
CA TYR A 654 -6.88 -24.96 -5.67
C TYR A 654 -8.20 -25.59 -5.29
N LYS A 655 -9.29 -25.12 -5.89
CA LYS A 655 -10.65 -25.51 -5.54
C LYS A 655 -11.52 -25.63 -6.78
N ASP A 656 -12.25 -26.74 -6.87
CA ASP A 656 -13.16 -27.02 -8.02
C ASP A 656 -12.49 -26.86 -9.39
N GLY A 657 -11.22 -27.30 -9.50
CA GLY A 657 -10.44 -27.22 -10.73
C GLY A 657 -9.90 -25.83 -11.07
N LYS A 658 -9.91 -24.88 -10.15
CA LYS A 658 -9.49 -23.48 -10.37
C LYS A 658 -8.55 -22.97 -9.27
N GLN A 659 -7.71 -21.99 -9.64
CA GLN A 659 -6.91 -21.21 -8.71
C GLN A 659 -7.80 -20.11 -8.11
N VAL A 660 -7.94 -20.09 -6.80
CA VAL A 660 -8.66 -19.07 -6.04
C VAL A 660 -7.62 -18.28 -5.23
N TYR A 661 -7.37 -17.05 -5.63
CA TYR A 661 -6.37 -16.17 -5.02
C TYR A 661 -6.93 -15.45 -3.80
N TRP A 662 -6.04 -15.21 -2.84
CA TRP A 662 -6.35 -14.50 -1.60
C TRP A 662 -5.66 -13.14 -1.53
#